data_b94692a83869cbfe9518badc2c521c97
#
_entry.id   b94692a83869cbfe9518badc2c521c97
#
_cell.length_a   1.000
_cell.length_b   1.000
_cell.length_c   1.000
_cell.angle_alpha   90.00
_cell.angle_beta   90.00
_cell.angle_gamma   90.00
#
_symmetry.space_group_name_H-M   'P 1'
#
loop_
_entity.id
_entity.type
_entity.pdbx_description
1 polymer ?
#
loop_
_entity_poly.entity_id
_entity_poly.type
_entity_poly.pdbx_seq_one_letter_code
_entity_poly.pdbx_strand_id
1 'polypeptide(L)'
;MRPSSRIPRSRRVLVSLLAVLALGATTTAMAPAQDTPTAREHSGRQADRIDVADLTDAPAPTRSRPAPLSSAQECTPTRAGSRERRAGAVEACVTMSAAPAKQPDRQSRTATRSIAQTAADDDNSASCAVTVPGQWTYSRFGYCVSGITVLYVLKDGNGKEIGTGTLNVATSALLPADIANPKWNEYVTVTMTGATGAVTSLTAKLRSACSAGCKASKNAPWYGGELVKGESVNGFVTYTSSPAAGAKLRFTTSYQLFVTSPGAQITDPNASWSNPEEIRCDDDVRDASGTTPARGCVVPSVMPVVKLNAASSAGSAAAGYLWAQENLADGWGRTKPLTRAKDGIADRTSRTCGSGGSEPFQARTDLVADDSCGEFPFAATHEGGTDGARCAEVVPNWSSGGWDVYPMNGDDGSRPCARVHASAASVQAADTQLFEGFASQRVVEADEFKVEITGSTAEPQAACLRSAPTGALPSSDGWIRNTTQAVPHRNKTTSPPDPAGTRASTAQACISKNVVEGSPAEGDITGWQDAQEFARTHSPGTQLARCHLIANILGGKGGLRDGGQDNLVPCWQVGMNTGTPSMRTYEFAAQTAVANAAFGPNDAIYYQVVPDYVDSTSTIPQGVTMSATVERADGTSQPLFPEVHITNTQRNTGLLNLGN
;
A
#
# COMPACT_ATOMS: atom_id res chain seq x y z
N MET A 1 37.19 -36.05 46.19
CA MET A 1 37.83 -37.22 45.54
C MET A 1 37.66 -37.09 44.04
N ARG A 2 38.74 -36.81 43.33
CA ARG A 2 38.88 -37.03 41.87
C ARG A 2 39.21 -38.52 41.68
N PRO A 3 38.92 -39.13 40.52
CA PRO A 3 39.76 -39.06 39.33
C PRO A 3 38.98 -38.96 38.00
N SER A 4 39.45 -38.25 37.02
CA SER A 4 40.41 -38.48 35.95
C SER A 4 39.95 -39.39 34.81
N SER A 5 39.79 -38.76 33.66
CA SER A 5 40.41 -38.94 32.36
C SER A 5 39.99 -40.11 31.47
N ARG A 6 39.58 -39.82 30.26
CA ARG A 6 40.29 -40.19 29.03
C ARG A 6 39.58 -39.73 27.76
N ILE A 7 40.29 -38.99 26.96
CA ILE A 7 39.98 -38.67 25.55
C ILE A 7 40.49 -39.85 24.68
N PRO A 8 39.83 -40.18 23.59
CA PRO A 8 40.54 -40.66 22.41
C PRO A 8 40.34 -39.78 21.19
N ARG A 9 41.41 -39.72 20.43
CA ARG A 9 41.74 -38.94 19.27
C ARG A 9 40.93 -39.30 18.00
N SER A 10 40.59 -38.23 17.28
CA SER A 10 40.73 -38.01 15.84
C SER A 10 40.24 -39.05 14.83
N ARG A 11 39.25 -38.67 14.03
CA ARG A 11 39.28 -38.92 12.58
C ARG A 11 39.04 -37.58 11.85
N ARG A 12 40.06 -37.18 11.11
CA ARG A 12 40.00 -36.08 10.13
C ARG A 12 39.08 -36.50 8.99
N VAL A 13 38.01 -35.76 8.78
CA VAL A 13 37.26 -35.77 7.53
C VAL A 13 37.69 -34.51 6.78
N LEU A 14 38.29 -34.67 5.62
CA LEU A 14 38.54 -33.61 4.66
C LEU A 14 37.19 -33.00 4.26
N VAL A 15 36.98 -31.74 4.61
CA VAL A 15 35.96 -30.93 3.99
C VAL A 15 36.61 -30.18 2.85
N SER A 16 36.26 -30.56 1.63
CA SER A 16 36.63 -29.83 0.42
C SER A 16 35.95 -28.46 0.45
N LEU A 17 36.75 -27.40 0.59
CA LEU A 17 36.33 -26.04 0.33
C LEU A 17 35.99 -25.92 -1.17
N LEU A 18 34.72 -25.86 -1.51
CA LEU A 18 34.28 -25.26 -2.78
C LEU A 18 34.28 -23.74 -2.56
N ALA A 19 35.26 -23.08 -3.15
CA ALA A 19 35.28 -21.64 -3.29
C ALA A 19 34.15 -21.23 -4.24
N VAL A 20 33.06 -20.66 -3.69
CA VAL A 20 32.07 -19.94 -4.48
C VAL A 20 32.71 -18.60 -4.84
N LEU A 21 33.16 -18.49 -6.08
CA LEU A 21 33.44 -17.19 -6.70
C LEU A 21 32.11 -16.44 -6.81
N ALA A 22 31.92 -15.40 -6.00
CA ALA A 22 30.91 -14.39 -6.23
C ALA A 22 31.33 -13.62 -7.51
N LEU A 23 30.78 -14.01 -8.66
CA LEU A 23 30.75 -13.14 -9.82
C LEU A 23 29.69 -12.08 -9.51
N GLY A 24 30.13 -10.83 -9.37
CA GLY A 24 29.24 -9.67 -9.41
C GLY A 24 28.51 -9.67 -10.75
N ALA A 25 27.23 -9.95 -10.72
CA ALA A 25 26.37 -9.76 -11.88
C ALA A 25 26.16 -8.25 -12.05
N THR A 26 26.93 -7.63 -12.93
CA THR A 26 26.51 -6.39 -13.57
C THR A 26 25.32 -6.78 -14.45
N THR A 27 24.11 -6.41 -14.04
CA THR A 27 22.90 -6.53 -14.88
C THR A 27 23.01 -5.52 -16.01
N THR A 28 23.73 -5.89 -17.06
CA THR A 28 23.49 -5.30 -18.37
C THR A 28 22.14 -5.83 -18.81
N ALA A 29 21.17 -4.95 -19.08
CA ALA A 29 19.93 -5.30 -19.74
C ALA A 29 20.29 -6.13 -20.99
N MET A 30 20.08 -7.43 -20.94
CA MET A 30 20.28 -8.29 -22.10
C MET A 30 19.14 -7.98 -23.06
N ALA A 31 19.48 -7.49 -24.24
CA ALA A 31 18.54 -7.53 -25.35
C ALA A 31 18.03 -8.97 -25.53
N PRO A 32 16.75 -9.16 -25.88
CA PRO A 32 16.23 -10.51 -26.13
C PRO A 32 17.13 -11.24 -27.14
N ALA A 33 17.33 -12.54 -26.89
CA ALA A 33 18.16 -13.34 -27.78
C ALA A 33 17.64 -13.23 -29.22
N GLN A 34 18.51 -12.84 -30.15
CA GLN A 34 18.15 -12.77 -31.57
C GLN A 34 18.10 -14.20 -32.11
N ASP A 35 16.90 -14.69 -32.35
CA ASP A 35 16.71 -15.89 -33.17
C ASP A 35 16.96 -15.54 -34.64
N THR A 36 17.70 -16.39 -35.35
CA THR A 36 18.18 -16.09 -36.71
C THR A 36 17.06 -16.05 -37.75
N PRO A 37 17.18 -15.26 -38.83
CA PRO A 37 16.09 -14.88 -39.74
C PRO A 37 15.55 -15.95 -40.70
N THR A 38 15.67 -17.23 -40.39
CA THR A 38 15.26 -18.32 -41.29
C THR A 38 13.77 -18.67 -41.26
N ALA A 39 12.98 -18.12 -40.34
CA ALA A 39 11.55 -18.42 -40.22
C ALA A 39 10.65 -17.86 -41.35
N ARG A 40 11.20 -17.00 -42.21
CA ARG A 40 10.41 -16.31 -43.26
C ARG A 40 9.92 -17.20 -44.42
N GLU A 41 10.47 -18.40 -44.61
CA GLU A 41 10.18 -19.17 -45.82
C GLU A 41 9.06 -20.22 -45.71
N HIS A 42 8.49 -20.48 -44.53
CA HIS A 42 7.65 -21.67 -44.32
C HIS A 42 6.20 -21.43 -43.92
N SER A 43 5.72 -20.22 -43.72
CA SER A 43 4.30 -19.96 -43.46
C SER A 43 3.71 -19.08 -44.56
N GLY A 44 2.72 -19.55 -45.23
CA GLY A 44 1.93 -18.83 -46.23
C GLY A 44 1.01 -17.75 -45.60
N ARG A 45 1.14 -17.46 -44.30
CA ARG A 45 0.40 -16.41 -43.56
C ARG A 45 1.34 -15.29 -43.10
N GLN A 46 0.77 -14.09 -43.04
CA GLN A 46 1.41 -12.92 -42.45
C GLN A 46 1.59 -13.14 -40.96
N ALA A 47 2.76 -12.77 -40.42
CA ALA A 47 2.99 -12.80 -38.98
C ALA A 47 2.12 -11.78 -38.25
N ASP A 48 1.69 -12.13 -37.05
CA ASP A 48 1.10 -11.14 -36.14
C ASP A 48 2.22 -10.39 -35.42
N ARG A 49 2.27 -9.09 -35.63
CA ARG A 49 3.31 -8.21 -35.07
C ARG A 49 2.94 -7.76 -33.66
N ILE A 50 3.85 -7.94 -32.72
CA ILE A 50 3.78 -7.46 -31.35
C ILE A 50 4.94 -6.48 -31.12
N ASP A 51 4.68 -5.19 -31.11
CA ASP A 51 5.69 -4.18 -30.74
C ASP A 51 5.81 -4.09 -29.23
N VAL A 52 7.01 -4.35 -28.71
CA VAL A 52 7.25 -4.41 -27.25
C VAL A 52 7.01 -3.05 -26.61
N ALA A 53 7.26 -1.95 -27.32
CA ALA A 53 7.01 -0.60 -26.82
C ALA A 53 5.51 -0.28 -26.61
N ASP A 54 4.62 -1.00 -27.29
CA ASP A 54 3.17 -0.81 -27.17
C ASP A 54 2.57 -1.60 -26.00
N LEU A 55 3.34 -2.53 -25.42
CA LEU A 55 2.96 -3.32 -24.26
C LEU A 55 3.18 -2.54 -22.97
N THR A 56 2.23 -1.69 -22.63
CA THR A 56 2.29 -0.87 -21.41
C THR A 56 1.73 -1.61 -20.20
N ASP A 57 2.30 -1.35 -19.03
CA ASP A 57 1.79 -1.88 -17.78
C ASP A 57 0.39 -1.32 -17.47
N ALA A 58 -0.58 -2.20 -17.27
CA ALA A 58 -1.88 -1.79 -16.79
C ALA A 58 -1.82 -1.44 -15.28
N PRO A 59 -2.63 -0.49 -14.80
CA PRO A 59 -2.73 -0.21 -13.38
C PRO A 59 -3.25 -1.44 -12.61
N ALA A 60 -2.73 -1.63 -11.39
CA ALA A 60 -3.14 -2.74 -10.54
C ALA A 60 -4.67 -2.76 -10.34
N PRO A 61 -5.32 -3.94 -10.39
CA PRO A 61 -6.75 -4.05 -10.20
C PRO A 61 -7.20 -3.54 -8.85
N THR A 62 -8.27 -2.75 -8.85
CA THR A 62 -8.97 -2.29 -7.66
C THR A 62 -10.44 -2.69 -7.70
N ARG A 63 -11.07 -2.74 -6.52
CA ARG A 63 -12.49 -3.03 -6.39
C ARG A 63 -13.11 -2.05 -5.39
N SER A 64 -14.34 -1.63 -5.63
CA SER A 64 -15.07 -0.75 -4.72
C SER A 64 -16.42 -1.35 -4.33
N ARG A 65 -16.82 -1.13 -3.07
CA ARG A 65 -18.13 -1.56 -2.53
C ARG A 65 -18.66 -0.53 -1.54
N PRO A 66 -19.96 -0.25 -1.52
CA PRO A 66 -20.58 0.57 -0.48
C PRO A 66 -20.32 -0.03 0.92
N ALA A 67 -20.04 0.82 1.89
CA ALA A 67 -19.95 0.39 3.28
C ALA A 67 -21.35 0.06 3.82
N PRO A 68 -21.60 -1.14 4.38
CA PRO A 68 -22.82 -1.44 5.11
C PRO A 68 -22.85 -0.64 6.40
N LEU A 69 -23.57 0.47 6.40
CA LEU A 69 -23.76 1.36 7.53
C LEU A 69 -25.02 0.99 8.30
N SER A 70 -25.03 1.19 9.63
CA SER A 70 -26.27 1.09 10.39
C SER A 70 -27.27 2.15 9.88
N SER A 71 -28.43 1.70 9.44
CA SER A 71 -29.41 2.56 8.77
C SER A 71 -30.45 3.17 9.72
N ALA A 72 -30.59 2.64 10.93
CA ALA A 72 -31.53 3.13 11.92
C ALA A 72 -30.95 4.32 12.69
N GLN A 73 -31.80 5.35 12.91
CA GLN A 73 -31.49 6.38 13.89
C GLN A 73 -31.60 5.75 15.28
N GLU A 74 -30.48 5.65 15.98
CA GLU A 74 -30.47 5.17 17.36
C GLU A 74 -30.58 6.35 18.31
N CYS A 75 -31.67 6.44 19.04
CA CYS A 75 -31.92 7.49 20.02
C CYS A 75 -31.84 6.92 21.44
N THR A 76 -31.13 7.60 22.30
CA THR A 76 -31.03 7.27 23.74
C THR A 76 -31.43 8.46 24.59
N PRO A 77 -32.16 8.22 25.71
CA PRO A 77 -32.47 9.28 26.65
C PRO A 77 -31.19 9.90 27.25
N THR A 78 -31.16 11.22 27.34
CA THR A 78 -30.05 11.91 28.01
C THR A 78 -30.11 11.69 29.53
N ARG A 79 -28.97 11.46 30.15
CA ARG A 79 -28.88 11.20 31.59
C ARG A 79 -29.24 12.45 32.40
N ALA A 80 -29.98 12.29 33.50
CA ALA A 80 -30.26 13.35 34.45
C ALA A 80 -28.95 13.96 34.98
N GLY A 81 -28.85 15.29 35.00
CA GLY A 81 -27.67 16.01 35.42
C GLY A 81 -26.50 16.06 34.40
N SER A 82 -26.66 15.45 33.22
CA SER A 82 -25.67 15.58 32.14
C SER A 82 -25.65 16.99 31.55
N ARG A 83 -24.61 17.30 30.78
CA ARG A 83 -24.46 18.59 30.09
C ARG A 83 -25.60 18.80 29.08
N GLU A 84 -25.95 17.73 28.34
CA GLU A 84 -27.05 17.75 27.36
C GLU A 84 -28.41 18.04 28.04
N ARG A 85 -28.66 17.39 29.19
CA ARG A 85 -29.93 17.60 29.92
C ARG A 85 -30.02 19.02 30.45
N ARG A 86 -28.91 19.62 30.92
CA ARG A 86 -28.88 21.03 31.33
C ARG A 86 -29.05 21.98 30.14
N ALA A 87 -28.67 21.60 28.95
CA ALA A 87 -28.93 22.33 27.71
C ALA A 87 -30.37 22.15 27.17
N GLY A 88 -31.20 21.34 27.85
CA GLY A 88 -32.61 21.11 27.45
C GLY A 88 -32.82 19.87 26.61
N ALA A 89 -31.78 19.08 26.33
CA ALA A 89 -31.92 17.83 25.55
C ALA A 89 -32.53 16.72 26.42
N VAL A 90 -33.56 16.07 25.93
CA VAL A 90 -34.10 14.86 26.54
C VAL A 90 -33.62 13.59 25.86
N GLU A 91 -33.17 13.70 24.63
CA GLU A 91 -32.78 12.60 23.77
C GLU A 91 -31.54 12.96 22.94
N ALA A 92 -30.65 11.98 22.75
CA ALA A 92 -29.52 12.05 21.83
C ALA A 92 -29.68 10.96 20.77
N CYS A 93 -29.66 11.34 19.50
CA CYS A 93 -29.83 10.43 18.37
C CYS A 93 -28.57 10.40 17.51
N VAL A 94 -28.23 9.22 17.00
CA VAL A 94 -27.10 9.02 16.07
C VAL A 94 -27.60 8.39 14.78
N THR A 95 -27.13 8.91 13.66
CA THR A 95 -27.35 8.34 12.32
C THR A 95 -26.04 8.26 11.56
N MET A 96 -25.94 7.28 10.65
CA MET A 96 -24.81 7.13 9.74
C MET A 96 -25.23 7.31 8.30
N SER A 97 -24.37 7.93 7.51
CA SER A 97 -24.53 8.07 6.07
C SER A 97 -23.19 8.14 5.36
N ALA A 98 -23.19 7.91 4.06
CA ALA A 98 -22.07 8.36 3.23
C ALA A 98 -22.05 9.89 3.19
N ALA A 99 -20.87 10.51 3.25
CA ALA A 99 -20.76 11.94 3.05
C ALA A 99 -21.32 12.32 1.67
N PRO A 100 -22.03 13.45 1.54
CA PRO A 100 -22.50 13.90 0.24
C PRO A 100 -21.29 14.12 -0.68
N ALA A 101 -21.38 13.63 -1.92
CA ALA A 101 -20.39 13.92 -2.93
C ALA A 101 -20.27 15.44 -3.07
N LYS A 102 -19.10 16.01 -2.81
CA LYS A 102 -18.89 17.46 -2.96
C LYS A 102 -19.11 17.83 -4.42
N GLN A 103 -20.16 18.60 -4.70
CA GLN A 103 -20.19 19.42 -5.91
C GLN A 103 -19.04 20.42 -5.83
N PRO A 104 -18.29 20.64 -6.91
CA PRO A 104 -17.22 21.62 -6.92
C PRO A 104 -17.81 23.03 -6.71
N ASP A 105 -17.74 23.52 -5.49
CA ASP A 105 -18.15 24.88 -5.15
C ASP A 105 -17.11 25.86 -5.69
N ARG A 106 -17.55 26.70 -6.64
CA ARG A 106 -16.70 27.68 -7.37
C ARG A 106 -16.17 28.83 -6.48
N GLN A 107 -16.46 28.89 -5.19
CA GLN A 107 -16.19 30.06 -4.36
C GLN A 107 -15.43 29.83 -3.03
N SER A 108 -14.91 28.66 -2.74
CA SER A 108 -14.05 28.48 -1.57
C SER A 108 -12.62 28.06 -1.97
N ARG A 109 -11.83 29.04 -2.38
CA ARG A 109 -10.42 28.83 -2.76
C ARG A 109 -9.45 28.76 -1.57
N THR A 110 -9.89 28.74 -0.30
CA THR A 110 -8.98 28.93 0.83
C THR A 110 -9.06 27.90 1.96
N ALA A 111 -9.98 26.93 1.95
CA ALA A 111 -10.09 26.02 3.09
C ALA A 111 -10.37 24.55 2.74
N THR A 112 -10.20 24.15 1.52
CA THR A 112 -10.37 22.75 1.13
C THR A 112 -9.47 22.40 -0.04
N ARG A 113 -8.16 22.45 0.14
CA ARG A 113 -7.25 21.54 -0.58
C ARG A 113 -7.40 20.20 0.12
N SER A 114 -8.55 19.59 -0.10
CA SER A 114 -8.81 18.21 0.22
C SER A 114 -8.00 17.33 -0.74
N ILE A 115 -7.63 16.19 -0.25
CA ILE A 115 -7.02 14.98 -0.81
C ILE A 115 -7.14 14.78 -2.35
N ALA A 116 -8.10 15.39 -3.03
CA ALA A 116 -8.33 15.25 -4.47
C ALA A 116 -7.64 16.30 -5.36
N GLN A 117 -6.99 17.32 -4.80
CA GLN A 117 -6.38 18.40 -5.60
C GLN A 117 -4.84 18.43 -5.57
N THR A 118 -4.21 17.66 -4.69
CA THR A 118 -2.77 17.36 -4.80
C THR A 118 -2.49 16.17 -5.72
N ALA A 119 -3.51 15.41 -6.10
CA ALA A 119 -3.40 14.28 -7.04
C ALA A 119 -3.42 14.71 -8.52
N ALA A 120 -3.61 15.99 -8.84
CA ALA A 120 -3.68 16.46 -10.23
C ALA A 120 -2.34 16.98 -10.81
N ASP A 121 -1.30 17.11 -9.99
CA ASP A 121 0.01 17.57 -10.43
C ASP A 121 1.15 16.54 -10.27
N ASP A 122 0.90 15.39 -9.64
CA ASP A 122 1.83 14.26 -9.60
C ASP A 122 1.07 12.97 -9.93
N ASP A 123 1.38 12.38 -11.05
CA ASP A 123 0.75 11.20 -11.69
C ASP A 123 1.03 9.88 -10.92
N ASN A 124 1.26 9.93 -9.61
CA ASN A 124 1.74 8.80 -8.82
C ASN A 124 1.11 8.60 -7.44
N SER A 125 0.02 9.27 -7.10
CA SER A 125 -0.69 8.94 -5.87
C SER A 125 -1.80 7.92 -6.13
N ALA A 126 -1.45 6.69 -6.42
CA ALA A 126 -2.34 5.54 -6.24
C ALA A 126 -2.53 5.25 -4.74
N SER A 127 -2.63 6.28 -3.93
CA SER A 127 -3.18 6.22 -2.59
C SER A 127 -4.57 5.60 -2.68
N CYS A 128 -5.05 4.99 -1.61
CA CYS A 128 -6.44 4.59 -1.47
C CYS A 128 -7.35 5.79 -1.81
N ALA A 129 -7.49 6.04 -3.10
CA ALA A 129 -8.36 7.07 -3.63
C ALA A 129 -9.80 6.58 -3.45
N VAL A 130 -10.39 6.87 -2.31
CA VAL A 130 -11.84 6.78 -2.16
C VAL A 130 -12.44 7.87 -3.04
N THR A 131 -12.74 7.52 -4.27
CA THR A 131 -13.36 8.43 -5.24
C THR A 131 -14.81 8.72 -4.89
N VAL A 132 -15.47 7.83 -4.14
CA VAL A 132 -16.86 7.97 -3.70
C VAL A 132 -16.91 7.82 -2.17
N PRO A 133 -17.30 8.88 -1.41
CA PRO A 133 -17.42 8.81 0.02
C PRO A 133 -18.34 7.67 0.49
N GLY A 134 -17.97 6.99 1.57
CA GLY A 134 -18.72 5.86 2.11
C GLY A 134 -18.57 4.56 1.33
N GLN A 135 -17.68 4.51 0.34
CA GLN A 135 -17.32 3.27 -0.34
C GLN A 135 -15.95 2.74 0.15
N TRP A 136 -15.89 1.45 0.35
CA TRP A 136 -14.64 0.73 0.48
C TRP A 136 -13.95 0.64 -0.87
N THR A 137 -12.65 0.84 -0.87
CA THR A 137 -11.75 0.56 -2.00
C THR A 137 -10.77 -0.53 -1.59
N TYR A 138 -10.56 -1.48 -2.47
CA TYR A 138 -9.73 -2.64 -2.25
C TYR A 138 -8.65 -2.74 -3.33
N SER A 139 -7.48 -3.14 -2.91
CA SER A 139 -6.45 -3.73 -3.76
C SER A 139 -6.18 -5.16 -3.29
N ARG A 140 -5.31 -5.88 -3.96
CA ARG A 140 -4.97 -7.26 -3.57
C ARG A 140 -4.48 -7.35 -2.12
N PHE A 141 -3.69 -6.37 -1.66
CA PHE A 141 -3.03 -6.35 -0.36
C PHE A 141 -3.52 -5.24 0.57
N GLY A 142 -4.77 -4.79 0.45
CA GLY A 142 -5.29 -3.85 1.40
C GLY A 142 -6.65 -3.28 1.07
N TYR A 143 -7.11 -2.46 1.99
CA TYR A 143 -8.44 -1.89 1.92
C TYR A 143 -8.52 -0.57 2.67
N CYS A 144 -9.42 0.27 2.24
CA CYS A 144 -9.72 1.51 2.93
C CYS A 144 -11.15 1.98 2.67
N VAL A 145 -11.64 2.81 3.56
CA VAL A 145 -12.88 3.57 3.41
C VAL A 145 -12.70 4.97 3.96
N SER A 146 -13.32 5.95 3.35
CA SER A 146 -13.40 7.31 3.90
C SER A 146 -14.78 7.92 3.62
N GLY A 147 -15.06 9.05 4.28
CA GLY A 147 -16.34 9.75 4.08
C GLY A 147 -17.55 9.01 4.67
N ILE A 148 -17.34 8.17 5.69
CA ILE A 148 -18.43 7.72 6.55
C ILE A 148 -18.75 8.87 7.49
N THR A 149 -19.98 9.40 7.40
CA THR A 149 -20.48 10.49 8.23
C THR A 149 -21.35 9.95 9.36
N VAL A 150 -21.05 10.35 10.58
CA VAL A 150 -21.86 10.07 11.77
C VAL A 150 -22.43 11.39 12.27
N LEU A 151 -23.74 11.51 12.26
CA LEU A 151 -24.48 12.68 12.72
C LEU A 151 -25.03 12.40 14.12
N TYR A 152 -24.64 13.20 15.09
CA TYR A 152 -25.14 13.23 16.46
C TYR A 152 -26.10 14.40 16.61
N VAL A 153 -27.34 14.15 17.06
CA VAL A 153 -28.39 15.15 17.19
C VAL A 153 -28.94 15.14 18.59
N LEU A 154 -28.99 16.31 19.22
CA LEU A 154 -29.69 16.52 20.49
C LEU A 154 -31.10 17.05 20.24
N LYS A 155 -32.11 16.41 20.87
CA LYS A 155 -33.53 16.81 20.77
C LYS A 155 -34.10 17.21 22.12
N ASP A 156 -34.97 18.24 22.14
CA ASP A 156 -35.74 18.63 23.31
C ASP A 156 -36.97 17.73 23.54
N GLY A 157 -37.76 18.03 24.58
CA GLY A 157 -38.98 17.28 24.93
C GLY A 157 -40.10 17.32 23.88
N ASN A 158 -40.00 18.19 22.90
CA ASN A 158 -40.91 18.28 21.78
C ASN A 158 -40.36 17.62 20.50
N GLY A 159 -39.21 16.96 20.59
CA GLY A 159 -38.53 16.35 19.46
C GLY A 159 -37.81 17.35 18.55
N LYS A 160 -37.72 18.62 18.94
CA LYS A 160 -37.01 19.65 18.19
C LYS A 160 -35.50 19.50 18.38
N GLU A 161 -34.75 19.59 17.29
CA GLU A 161 -33.32 19.63 17.29
C GLU A 161 -32.80 20.91 17.97
N ILE A 162 -31.91 20.76 18.95
CA ILE A 162 -31.28 21.86 19.69
C ILE A 162 -29.77 21.94 19.51
N GLY A 163 -29.19 20.97 18.81
CA GLY A 163 -27.77 20.97 18.46
C GLY A 163 -27.35 19.72 17.71
N THR A 164 -26.36 19.85 16.85
CA THR A 164 -25.79 18.76 16.06
C THR A 164 -24.29 18.71 16.15
N GLY A 165 -23.75 17.51 16.05
CA GLY A 165 -22.31 17.26 15.84
C GLY A 165 -22.11 16.28 14.70
N THR A 166 -21.12 16.53 13.85
CA THR A 166 -20.82 15.67 12.70
C THR A 166 -19.40 15.14 12.82
N LEU A 167 -19.26 13.82 12.74
CA LEU A 167 -17.98 13.14 12.66
C LEU A 167 -17.81 12.52 11.28
N ASN A 168 -16.61 12.59 10.72
CA ASN A 168 -16.17 11.80 9.58
C ASN A 168 -15.22 10.71 10.03
N VAL A 169 -15.42 9.50 9.49
CA VAL A 169 -14.59 8.32 9.78
C VAL A 169 -13.90 7.88 8.50
N ALA A 170 -12.60 7.60 8.63
CA ALA A 170 -11.78 6.97 7.61
C ALA A 170 -10.98 5.82 8.22
N THR A 171 -10.81 4.75 7.46
CA THR A 171 -9.91 3.63 7.84
C THR A 171 -9.08 3.18 6.66
N SER A 172 -7.89 2.64 6.93
CA SER A 172 -7.06 1.99 5.93
C SER A 172 -6.16 0.91 6.54
N ALA A 173 -5.92 -0.14 5.78
CA ALA A 173 -5.04 -1.24 6.17
C ALA A 173 -4.22 -1.76 4.99
N LEU A 174 -2.97 -2.08 5.28
CA LEU A 174 -2.10 -2.87 4.42
C LEU A 174 -2.02 -4.29 4.98
N LEU A 175 -2.30 -5.27 4.14
CA LEU A 175 -2.25 -6.68 4.50
C LEU A 175 -0.82 -7.22 4.34
N PRO A 176 -0.35 -8.08 5.26
CA PRO A 176 0.98 -8.68 5.14
C PRO A 176 1.02 -9.68 3.99
N ALA A 177 2.01 -9.54 3.10
CA ALA A 177 2.19 -10.42 1.95
C ALA A 177 3.02 -11.66 2.26
N ASP A 178 4.04 -11.54 3.11
CA ASP A 178 4.97 -12.60 3.45
C ASP A 178 5.57 -12.38 4.84
N ILE A 179 4.99 -13.00 5.87
CA ILE A 179 5.51 -12.97 7.25
C ILE A 179 5.21 -14.28 8.01
N ALA A 180 6.03 -14.58 8.99
CA ALA A 180 5.87 -15.80 9.80
C ALA A 180 4.54 -15.83 10.58
N ASN A 181 4.07 -14.68 11.04
CA ASN A 181 2.80 -14.54 11.78
C ASN A 181 2.03 -13.32 11.23
N PRO A 182 1.02 -13.54 10.37
CA PRO A 182 0.24 -12.47 9.82
C PRO A 182 -0.38 -11.57 10.88
N LYS A 183 0.16 -10.36 10.96
CA LYS A 183 -0.27 -9.30 11.86
C LYS A 183 -0.23 -7.99 11.10
N TRP A 184 -1.32 -7.22 11.16
CA TRP A 184 -1.39 -5.92 10.52
C TRP A 184 -2.18 -4.93 11.37
N ASN A 185 -1.96 -3.68 11.10
CA ASN A 185 -2.70 -2.59 11.71
C ASN A 185 -3.69 -2.02 10.69
N GLU A 186 -4.90 -1.78 11.14
CA GLU A 186 -5.86 -0.93 10.45
C GLU A 186 -5.89 0.42 11.17
N TYR A 187 -5.52 1.46 10.48
CA TYR A 187 -5.53 2.82 10.98
C TYR A 187 -6.93 3.40 10.87
N VAL A 188 -7.37 4.10 11.90
CA VAL A 188 -8.67 4.72 11.98
C VAL A 188 -8.51 6.17 12.37
N THR A 189 -9.16 7.05 11.61
CA THR A 189 -9.24 8.49 11.88
C THR A 189 -10.70 8.87 12.07
N VAL A 190 -11.00 9.61 13.14
CA VAL A 190 -12.30 10.21 13.38
C VAL A 190 -12.11 11.72 13.53
N THR A 191 -12.72 12.48 12.63
CA THR A 191 -12.62 13.94 12.58
C THR A 191 -13.96 14.59 12.88
N MET A 192 -14.01 15.56 13.78
CA MET A 192 -15.23 16.35 14.00
C MET A 192 -15.32 17.49 12.99
N THR A 193 -16.19 17.34 12.00
CA THR A 193 -16.33 18.28 10.88
C THR A 193 -17.40 19.35 11.11
N GLY A 194 -18.32 19.13 12.05
CA GLY A 194 -19.41 20.05 12.34
C GLY A 194 -19.80 20.05 13.80
N ALA A 195 -20.19 21.26 14.30
CA ALA A 195 -20.79 21.48 15.61
C ALA A 195 -21.78 22.64 15.53
N THR A 196 -22.99 22.46 16.06
CA THR A 196 -24.01 23.51 16.12
C THR A 196 -24.80 23.46 17.43
N GLY A 197 -25.36 24.58 17.82
CA GLY A 197 -26.27 24.69 18.97
C GLY A 197 -25.67 24.18 20.27
N ALA A 198 -26.37 23.28 20.94
CA ALA A 198 -25.95 22.72 22.23
C ALA A 198 -24.79 21.71 22.15
N VAL A 199 -24.40 21.28 20.95
CA VAL A 199 -23.24 20.40 20.72
C VAL A 199 -22.02 21.24 20.38
N THR A 200 -21.06 21.31 21.30
CA THR A 200 -19.79 22.02 21.11
C THR A 200 -18.62 21.06 20.89
N SER A 201 -18.72 19.85 21.40
CA SER A 201 -17.72 18.80 21.32
C SER A 201 -18.38 17.43 21.44
N LEU A 202 -17.70 16.39 20.93
CA LEU A 202 -18.11 15.00 21.05
C LEU A 202 -16.92 14.15 21.54
N THR A 203 -17.23 13.00 22.11
CA THR A 203 -16.25 11.96 22.39
C THR A 203 -16.56 10.75 21.53
N ALA A 204 -15.52 10.07 21.05
CA ALA A 204 -15.65 8.88 20.24
C ALA A 204 -14.80 7.73 20.83
N LYS A 205 -15.35 6.52 20.82
CA LYS A 205 -14.68 5.28 21.17
C LYS A 205 -14.97 4.23 20.12
N LEU A 206 -13.95 3.54 19.64
CA LEU A 206 -14.08 2.48 18.65
C LEU A 206 -13.83 1.11 19.27
N ARG A 207 -14.65 0.15 18.90
CA ARG A 207 -14.43 -1.27 19.07
C ARG A 207 -14.49 -1.95 17.70
N SER A 208 -13.51 -2.80 17.38
CA SER A 208 -13.55 -3.64 16.20
C SER A 208 -13.56 -5.10 16.55
N ALA A 209 -14.05 -5.91 15.63
CA ALA A 209 -14.07 -7.36 15.71
C ALA A 209 -13.83 -7.95 14.32
N CYS A 210 -13.40 -9.20 14.29
CA CYS A 210 -13.40 -10.01 13.08
C CYS A 210 -14.13 -11.33 13.32
N SER A 211 -14.65 -11.92 12.25
CA SER A 211 -15.28 -13.24 12.29
C SER A 211 -14.26 -14.35 12.56
N ALA A 212 -14.67 -15.60 12.59
CA ALA A 212 -13.76 -16.73 12.87
C ALA A 212 -12.56 -16.73 11.90
N GLY A 213 -11.37 -16.99 12.44
CA GLY A 213 -10.11 -17.01 11.65
C GLY A 213 -9.17 -15.85 11.93
N CYS A 214 -9.62 -14.83 12.66
CA CYS A 214 -8.81 -13.70 13.06
C CYS A 214 -9.10 -13.27 14.51
N LYS A 215 -8.18 -12.49 15.08
CA LYS A 215 -8.35 -11.82 16.37
C LYS A 215 -8.05 -10.34 16.19
N ALA A 216 -8.97 -9.48 16.63
CA ALA A 216 -8.76 -8.04 16.71
C ALA A 216 -8.29 -7.66 18.11
N SER A 217 -7.43 -6.63 18.24
CA SER A 217 -7.13 -6.03 19.53
C SER A 217 -8.42 -5.49 20.16
N LYS A 218 -8.61 -5.71 21.46
CA LYS A 218 -9.87 -5.39 22.15
C LYS A 218 -10.17 -3.90 22.20
N ASN A 219 -9.14 -3.07 22.05
CA ASN A 219 -9.23 -1.65 22.26
C ASN A 219 -8.53 -0.92 21.12
N ALA A 220 -9.22 -0.01 20.45
CA ALA A 220 -8.55 1.02 19.71
C ALA A 220 -7.70 1.87 20.67
N PRO A 221 -6.56 2.46 20.22
CA PRO A 221 -5.64 3.14 21.11
C PRO A 221 -6.16 4.48 21.67
N TRP A 222 -7.39 4.83 21.38
CA TRP A 222 -8.02 6.05 21.89
C TRP A 222 -9.39 5.76 22.54
N TYR A 223 -9.59 6.36 23.68
CA TYR A 223 -10.79 6.27 24.47
C TYR A 223 -11.32 7.67 24.73
N GLY A 224 -12.39 8.05 24.04
CA GLY A 224 -13.23 9.14 24.45
C GLY A 224 -12.50 10.46 24.68
N GLY A 225 -11.48 10.78 23.89
CA GLY A 225 -10.92 12.13 23.84
C GLY A 225 -12.01 13.08 23.38
N GLU A 226 -12.08 14.27 23.99
CA GLU A 226 -13.00 15.31 23.56
C GLU A 226 -12.53 15.87 22.21
N LEU A 227 -13.40 15.86 21.21
CA LEU A 227 -13.19 16.41 19.88
C LEU A 227 -14.02 17.65 19.72
N VAL A 228 -13.42 18.76 19.33
CA VAL A 228 -14.09 19.97 18.86
C VAL A 228 -14.04 20.04 17.34
N LYS A 229 -14.85 20.91 16.75
CA LYS A 229 -14.89 21.09 15.29
C LYS A 229 -13.49 21.40 14.73
N GLY A 230 -13.07 20.61 13.76
CA GLY A 230 -11.74 20.68 13.12
C GLY A 230 -10.71 19.71 13.70
N GLU A 231 -10.96 19.10 14.85
CA GLU A 231 -10.04 18.14 15.47
C GLU A 231 -10.28 16.72 15.01
N SER A 232 -9.20 15.93 15.04
CA SER A 232 -9.19 14.51 14.71
C SER A 232 -8.59 13.69 15.86
N VAL A 233 -9.11 12.49 16.04
CA VAL A 233 -8.50 11.44 16.86
C VAL A 233 -8.09 10.29 15.95
N ASN A 234 -6.85 9.86 16.09
CA ASN A 234 -6.24 8.81 15.27
C ASN A 234 -5.86 7.62 16.14
N GLY A 235 -5.90 6.45 15.54
CA GLY A 235 -5.47 5.24 16.19
C GLY A 235 -5.43 4.06 15.24
N PHE A 236 -5.10 2.89 15.76
CA PHE A 236 -5.12 1.68 14.95
C PHE A 236 -5.65 0.49 15.75
N VAL A 237 -6.24 -0.44 15.01
CA VAL A 237 -6.63 -1.77 15.49
C VAL A 237 -5.63 -2.76 14.94
N THR A 238 -5.08 -3.59 15.81
CA THR A 238 -4.20 -4.68 15.38
C THR A 238 -5.01 -5.95 15.20
N TYR A 239 -4.87 -6.56 14.04
CA TYR A 239 -5.41 -7.88 13.73
C TYR A 239 -4.30 -8.91 13.65
N THR A 240 -4.63 -10.15 14.00
CA THR A 240 -3.75 -11.32 13.87
C THR A 240 -4.54 -12.50 13.31
N SER A 241 -3.92 -13.25 12.41
CA SER A 241 -4.44 -14.52 11.91
C SER A 241 -3.30 -15.55 11.94
N SER A 242 -3.62 -16.81 12.17
CA SER A 242 -2.61 -17.88 12.27
C SER A 242 -3.12 -19.10 11.54
N PRO A 243 -3.08 -19.11 10.20
CA PRO A 243 -3.44 -20.29 9.42
C PRO A 243 -2.45 -21.42 9.72
N ALA A 244 -2.96 -22.66 9.82
CA ALA A 244 -2.10 -23.85 9.87
C ALA A 244 -1.42 -24.06 8.51
N ALA A 245 -0.38 -24.89 8.48
CA ALA A 245 0.34 -25.21 7.23
C ALA A 245 -0.63 -25.73 6.15
N GLY A 246 -0.59 -25.13 4.97
CA GLY A 246 -1.48 -25.43 3.85
C GLY A 246 -2.92 -24.96 4.02
N ALA A 247 -3.27 -24.28 5.11
CA ALA A 247 -4.64 -23.83 5.39
C ALA A 247 -4.91 -22.41 4.88
N LYS A 248 -6.20 -22.16 4.60
CA LYS A 248 -6.74 -20.86 4.22
C LYS A 248 -7.81 -20.45 5.24
N LEU A 249 -7.68 -19.29 5.85
CA LEU A 249 -8.68 -18.71 6.75
C LEU A 249 -9.33 -17.52 6.06
N ARG A 250 -10.66 -17.45 6.06
CA ARG A 250 -11.45 -16.35 5.50
C ARG A 250 -12.27 -15.69 6.58
N PHE A 251 -12.32 -14.39 6.62
CA PHE A 251 -13.04 -13.62 7.63
C PHE A 251 -13.35 -12.21 7.13
N THR A 252 -14.26 -11.54 7.84
CA THR A 252 -14.62 -10.13 7.63
C THR A 252 -14.36 -9.33 8.89
N THR A 253 -14.22 -8.02 8.77
CA THR A 253 -14.06 -7.09 9.89
C THR A 253 -15.31 -6.25 10.10
N SER A 254 -15.58 -5.89 11.35
CA SER A 254 -16.72 -5.07 11.74
C SER A 254 -16.33 -4.05 12.81
N TYR A 255 -17.06 -2.94 12.85
CA TYR A 255 -16.72 -1.78 13.64
C TYR A 255 -17.93 -1.26 14.38
N GLN A 256 -17.73 -0.91 15.65
CA GLN A 256 -18.73 -0.33 16.54
C GLN A 256 -18.17 0.98 17.09
N LEU A 257 -18.83 2.07 16.82
CA LEU A 257 -18.46 3.39 17.31
C LEU A 257 -19.46 3.83 18.38
N PHE A 258 -18.92 4.36 19.46
CA PHE A 258 -19.69 4.94 20.56
C PHE A 258 -19.46 6.44 20.50
N VAL A 259 -20.50 7.20 20.19
CA VAL A 259 -20.44 8.66 20.08
C VAL A 259 -21.28 9.29 21.19
N THR A 260 -20.66 10.14 22.00
CA THR A 260 -21.32 10.82 23.12
C THR A 260 -20.87 12.26 23.27
N SER A 261 -21.62 13.05 24.00
CA SER A 261 -21.11 14.29 24.58
C SER A 261 -20.12 13.99 25.70
N PRO A 262 -19.15 14.91 25.97
CA PRO A 262 -18.17 14.74 27.05
C PRO A 262 -18.82 14.48 28.41
N GLY A 263 -18.31 13.45 29.11
CA GLY A 263 -18.80 13.04 30.41
C GLY A 263 -20.03 12.12 30.40
N ALA A 264 -20.64 11.87 29.24
CA ALA A 264 -21.65 10.84 29.09
C ALA A 264 -21.01 9.47 28.90
N GLN A 265 -21.63 8.44 29.47
CA GLN A 265 -21.22 7.05 29.26
C GLN A 265 -22.32 6.33 28.51
N ILE A 266 -21.98 5.70 27.39
CA ILE A 266 -22.85 4.75 26.72
C ILE A 266 -22.26 3.34 26.85
N THR A 267 -23.15 2.40 27.10
CA THR A 267 -22.84 0.98 27.22
C THR A 267 -22.86 0.29 25.86
N ASP A 268 -23.71 0.77 24.96
CA ASP A 268 -23.97 0.16 23.66
C ASP A 268 -23.48 1.07 22.52
N PRO A 269 -22.96 0.50 21.40
CA PRO A 269 -22.58 1.29 20.24
C PRO A 269 -23.82 1.91 19.61
N ASN A 270 -23.70 3.15 19.17
CA ASN A 270 -24.77 3.87 18.48
C ASN A 270 -24.44 4.18 17.00
N ALA A 271 -23.34 3.67 16.50
CA ALA A 271 -22.97 3.67 15.10
C ALA A 271 -22.16 2.40 14.78
N SER A 272 -22.44 1.77 13.65
CA SER A 272 -21.72 0.57 13.24
C SER A 272 -21.60 0.44 11.73
N TRP A 273 -20.50 -0.15 11.26
CA TRP A 273 -20.29 -0.50 9.86
C TRP A 273 -19.47 -1.79 9.77
N SER A 274 -19.36 -2.34 8.58
CA SER A 274 -18.57 -3.54 8.33
C SER A 274 -17.81 -3.43 7.02
N ASN A 275 -16.78 -4.25 6.91
CA ASN A 275 -16.10 -4.51 5.64
C ASN A 275 -16.87 -5.61 4.91
N PRO A 276 -17.48 -5.34 3.73
CA PRO A 276 -18.28 -6.31 3.00
C PRO A 276 -17.45 -7.37 2.25
N GLU A 277 -16.14 -7.15 2.09
CA GLU A 277 -15.27 -8.11 1.43
C GLU A 277 -14.53 -8.97 2.46
N GLU A 278 -14.30 -10.22 2.08
CA GLU A 278 -13.49 -11.13 2.89
C GLU A 278 -12.00 -10.80 2.79
N ILE A 279 -11.29 -11.03 3.86
CA ILE A 279 -9.85 -11.13 3.90
C ILE A 279 -9.52 -12.63 3.99
N ARG A 280 -8.59 -13.09 3.17
CA ARG A 280 -8.03 -14.43 3.26
C ARG A 280 -6.61 -14.35 3.77
N CYS A 281 -6.31 -15.05 4.85
CA CYS A 281 -4.95 -15.35 5.27
C CYS A 281 -4.64 -16.82 5.03
N ASP A 282 -3.49 -17.11 4.45
CA ASP A 282 -3.09 -18.48 4.08
C ASP A 282 -1.62 -18.77 4.47
N ASP A 283 -1.31 -20.07 4.56
CA ASP A 283 0.04 -20.65 4.70
C ASP A 283 0.25 -21.65 3.54
N ASP A 284 -0.13 -21.27 2.33
CA ASP A 284 -0.18 -22.16 1.16
C ASP A 284 0.77 -21.69 0.04
N VAL A 285 1.37 -20.51 0.18
CA VAL A 285 2.38 -19.97 -0.73
C VAL A 285 3.78 -20.27 -0.16
N ARG A 286 4.72 -20.52 -1.04
CA ARG A 286 6.15 -20.63 -0.70
C ARG A 286 6.87 -19.39 -1.19
N ASP A 287 8.01 -19.09 -0.57
CA ASP A 287 8.93 -18.06 -1.06
C ASP A 287 9.41 -18.35 -2.50
N ALA A 288 10.09 -17.40 -3.11
CA ALA A 288 10.64 -17.55 -4.46
C ALA A 288 11.63 -18.73 -4.60
N SER A 289 12.23 -19.18 -3.48
CA SER A 289 13.06 -20.39 -3.45
C SER A 289 12.26 -21.69 -3.42
N GLY A 290 10.95 -21.63 -3.21
CA GLY A 290 10.06 -22.77 -3.10
C GLY A 290 10.23 -23.60 -1.82
N THR A 291 11.07 -23.16 -0.90
CA THR A 291 11.50 -23.93 0.28
C THR A 291 10.84 -23.49 1.57
N THR A 292 10.62 -22.19 1.76
CA THR A 292 10.09 -21.64 3.01
C THR A 292 8.61 -21.30 2.87
N PRO A 293 7.72 -21.86 3.72
CA PRO A 293 6.33 -21.44 3.74
C PRO A 293 6.22 -19.96 4.13
N ALA A 294 5.53 -19.20 3.30
CA ALA A 294 5.27 -17.79 3.49
C ALA A 294 3.79 -17.58 3.85
N ARG A 295 3.52 -17.08 5.06
CA ARG A 295 2.17 -16.71 5.49
C ARG A 295 1.86 -15.30 5.07
N GLY A 296 0.63 -15.05 4.66
CA GLY A 296 0.21 -13.69 4.32
C GLY A 296 -1.29 -13.60 4.12
N CYS A 297 -1.76 -12.39 3.87
CA CYS A 297 -3.17 -12.09 3.72
C CYS A 297 -3.43 -11.30 2.44
N VAL A 298 -4.58 -11.52 1.83
CA VAL A 298 -5.05 -10.82 0.63
C VAL A 298 -6.54 -10.54 0.73
N VAL A 299 -7.03 -9.65 -0.14
CA VAL A 299 -8.45 -9.52 -0.48
C VAL A 299 -8.72 -10.40 -1.70
N PRO A 300 -9.31 -11.61 -1.53
CA PRO A 300 -9.39 -12.59 -2.61
C PRO A 300 -10.31 -12.17 -3.75
N SER A 301 -11.25 -11.28 -3.52
CA SER A 301 -12.16 -10.74 -4.54
C SER A 301 -11.50 -9.74 -5.50
N VAL A 302 -10.29 -9.28 -5.22
CA VAL A 302 -9.47 -8.51 -6.16
C VAL A 302 -8.69 -9.48 -7.01
N MET A 303 -8.96 -9.47 -8.31
CA MET A 303 -8.34 -10.38 -9.30
C MET A 303 -6.82 -10.17 -9.33
N PRO A 304 -6.01 -11.19 -9.02
CA PRO A 304 -4.57 -11.09 -9.19
C PRO A 304 -4.18 -11.07 -10.69
N VAL A 305 -3.14 -10.31 -11.00
CA VAL A 305 -2.56 -10.23 -12.34
C VAL A 305 -1.09 -10.65 -12.26
N VAL A 306 -0.74 -11.69 -12.99
CA VAL A 306 0.62 -12.18 -13.15
C VAL A 306 1.22 -11.53 -14.38
N LYS A 307 2.41 -10.98 -14.27
CA LYS A 307 3.08 -10.27 -15.38
C LYS A 307 4.19 -11.12 -15.97
N LEU A 308 4.22 -11.24 -17.30
CA LEU A 308 5.33 -11.82 -18.06
C LEU A 308 5.91 -10.74 -18.99
N ASN A 309 7.23 -10.60 -18.99
CA ASN A 309 7.90 -9.51 -19.69
C ASN A 309 8.47 -9.94 -21.03
N ALA A 310 7.86 -9.48 -22.12
CA ALA A 310 8.28 -9.73 -23.50
C ALA A 310 9.60 -9.04 -23.90
N ALA A 311 10.09 -8.10 -23.11
CA ALA A 311 11.40 -7.45 -23.29
C ALA A 311 12.54 -8.14 -22.51
N SER A 312 12.25 -9.21 -21.77
CA SER A 312 13.21 -9.97 -20.96
C SER A 312 13.68 -11.24 -21.66
N SER A 313 14.43 -12.07 -20.95
CA SER A 313 14.79 -13.42 -21.41
C SER A 313 13.59 -14.34 -21.66
N ALA A 314 12.42 -14.03 -21.10
CA ALA A 314 11.16 -14.73 -21.36
C ALA A 314 10.50 -14.33 -22.69
N GLY A 315 11.10 -13.43 -23.46
CA GLY A 315 10.44 -12.68 -24.53
C GLY A 315 9.76 -13.52 -25.60
N SER A 316 10.43 -14.52 -26.18
CA SER A 316 9.81 -15.34 -27.23
C SER A 316 8.64 -16.16 -26.70
N ALA A 317 8.76 -16.78 -25.51
CA ALA A 317 7.65 -17.49 -24.89
C ALA A 317 6.49 -16.54 -24.55
N ALA A 318 6.78 -15.39 -23.94
CA ALA A 318 5.78 -14.38 -23.58
C ALA A 318 5.01 -13.84 -24.81
N ALA A 319 5.71 -13.59 -25.92
CA ALA A 319 5.09 -13.17 -27.17
C ALA A 319 4.14 -14.25 -27.76
N GLY A 320 4.55 -15.50 -27.72
CA GLY A 320 3.70 -16.60 -28.13
C GLY A 320 2.46 -16.78 -27.24
N TYR A 321 2.59 -16.53 -25.94
CA TYR A 321 1.46 -16.54 -25.01
C TYR A 321 0.50 -15.37 -25.25
N LEU A 322 1.01 -14.18 -25.58
CA LEU A 322 0.15 -13.05 -25.97
C LEU A 322 -0.62 -13.36 -27.24
N TRP A 323 0.07 -13.91 -28.26
CA TRP A 323 -0.59 -14.37 -29.47
C TRP A 323 -1.74 -15.35 -29.14
N ALA A 324 -1.48 -16.32 -28.27
CA ALA A 324 -2.50 -17.28 -27.84
C ALA A 324 -3.68 -16.62 -27.11
N GLN A 325 -3.43 -15.63 -26.25
CA GLN A 325 -4.48 -14.87 -25.57
C GLN A 325 -5.37 -14.07 -26.54
N GLU A 326 -4.82 -13.61 -27.66
CA GLU A 326 -5.51 -12.76 -28.63
C GLU A 326 -6.21 -13.57 -29.73
N ASN A 327 -5.64 -14.69 -30.11
CA ASN A 327 -6.10 -15.45 -31.28
C ASN A 327 -6.91 -16.71 -30.95
N LEU A 328 -6.65 -17.35 -29.79
CA LEU A 328 -7.45 -18.53 -29.41
C LEU A 328 -8.86 -18.12 -28.96
N ALA A 329 -9.84 -18.98 -29.27
CA ALA A 329 -11.27 -18.71 -29.12
C ALA A 329 -11.69 -18.31 -27.69
N ASP A 330 -11.03 -18.83 -26.66
CA ASP A 330 -11.42 -18.63 -25.27
C ASP A 330 -10.86 -17.35 -24.63
N GLY A 331 -9.75 -16.82 -25.13
CA GLY A 331 -9.08 -15.63 -24.57
C GLY A 331 -8.64 -15.83 -23.12
N TRP A 332 -8.17 -17.01 -22.77
CA TRP A 332 -7.69 -17.37 -21.44
C TRP A 332 -6.58 -16.43 -20.96
N GLY A 333 -6.60 -16.12 -19.67
CA GLY A 333 -5.61 -15.23 -19.03
C GLY A 333 -5.84 -13.75 -19.30
N ARG A 334 -6.57 -13.36 -20.34
CA ARG A 334 -6.87 -11.96 -20.69
C ARG A 334 -8.35 -11.62 -20.48
N THR A 335 -9.24 -12.16 -21.27
CA THR A 335 -10.69 -11.95 -21.14
C THR A 335 -11.31 -12.87 -20.10
N LYS A 336 -10.99 -14.15 -20.16
CA LYS A 336 -11.36 -15.16 -19.15
C LYS A 336 -10.18 -15.37 -18.20
N PRO A 337 -10.37 -15.40 -16.89
CA PRO A 337 -9.29 -15.74 -15.96
C PRO A 337 -8.87 -17.20 -16.13
N LEU A 338 -7.61 -17.50 -15.81
CA LEU A 338 -7.08 -18.83 -15.61
C LEU A 338 -7.26 -19.23 -14.15
N THR A 339 -7.38 -20.53 -13.87
CA THR A 339 -7.53 -21.08 -12.52
C THR A 339 -6.28 -21.85 -12.11
N ARG A 340 -5.66 -21.44 -11.01
CA ARG A 340 -4.42 -22.06 -10.50
C ARG A 340 -4.63 -23.54 -10.16
N ALA A 341 -3.77 -24.41 -10.70
CA ALA A 341 -3.67 -25.82 -10.36
C ALA A 341 -2.26 -26.16 -9.85
N LYS A 342 -2.14 -26.51 -8.56
CA LYS A 342 -0.85 -26.84 -7.92
C LYS A 342 -0.39 -28.26 -8.25
N ASP A 343 -1.32 -29.20 -8.32
CA ASP A 343 -1.02 -30.61 -8.53
C ASP A 343 -1.20 -31.02 -9.99
N GLY A 344 -0.54 -32.08 -10.41
CA GLY A 344 -0.68 -32.66 -11.76
C GLY A 344 -0.07 -31.82 -12.89
N ILE A 345 0.85 -30.91 -12.59
CA ILE A 345 1.54 -30.06 -13.57
C ILE A 345 2.28 -30.94 -14.60
N ALA A 346 3.11 -31.88 -14.10
CA ALA A 346 3.88 -32.79 -14.99
C ALA A 346 3.01 -33.62 -15.94
N ASP A 347 1.85 -34.08 -15.46
CA ASP A 347 0.90 -34.85 -16.32
C ASP A 347 0.28 -33.94 -17.39
N ARG A 348 -0.04 -32.68 -17.05
CA ARG A 348 -0.57 -31.73 -18.02
C ARG A 348 0.48 -31.33 -19.05
N THR A 349 1.71 -31.03 -18.64
CA THR A 349 2.83 -30.78 -19.56
C THR A 349 3.08 -31.98 -20.45
N SER A 350 3.07 -33.21 -19.90
CA SER A 350 3.25 -34.42 -20.69
C SER A 350 2.17 -34.64 -21.77
N ARG A 351 0.92 -34.22 -21.46
CA ARG A 351 -0.19 -34.33 -22.45
C ARG A 351 -0.10 -33.28 -23.55
N THR A 352 0.36 -32.06 -23.25
CA THR A 352 0.43 -30.97 -24.24
C THR A 352 1.72 -31.05 -25.05
N CYS A 353 2.85 -31.27 -24.40
CA CYS A 353 4.18 -31.19 -25.00
C CYS A 353 4.90 -32.55 -25.11
N GLY A 354 4.57 -33.50 -24.23
CA GLY A 354 5.29 -34.76 -24.12
C GLY A 354 4.57 -35.96 -24.73
N SER A 355 5.01 -37.16 -24.36
CA SER A 355 4.50 -38.46 -24.84
C SER A 355 3.16 -38.86 -24.25
N GLY A 356 2.58 -38.09 -23.34
CA GLY A 356 1.25 -38.32 -22.76
C GLY A 356 0.12 -37.86 -23.66
N GLY A 357 0.38 -37.09 -24.70
CA GLY A 357 -0.56 -36.71 -25.75
C GLY A 357 -0.49 -37.62 -26.95
N SER A 358 -1.45 -37.50 -27.86
CA SER A 358 -1.50 -38.28 -29.10
C SER A 358 -0.46 -37.84 -30.13
N GLU A 359 0.06 -36.62 -30.03
CA GLU A 359 1.11 -36.07 -30.89
C GLU A 359 2.15 -35.30 -30.02
N PRO A 360 3.28 -35.97 -29.69
CA PRO A 360 4.35 -35.32 -28.96
C PRO A 360 4.92 -34.10 -29.71
N PHE A 361 5.30 -33.05 -28.97
CA PHE A 361 5.96 -31.88 -29.54
C PHE A 361 7.23 -32.27 -30.30
N GLN A 362 7.37 -31.71 -31.49
CA GLN A 362 8.55 -31.92 -32.34
C GLN A 362 9.37 -30.65 -32.38
N ALA A 363 10.53 -30.67 -31.72
CA ALA A 363 11.43 -29.52 -31.71
C ALA A 363 11.86 -29.13 -33.14
N ARG A 364 11.74 -27.85 -33.45
CA ARG A 364 12.11 -27.24 -34.74
C ARG A 364 13.43 -26.48 -34.57
N THR A 365 14.50 -27.25 -34.35
CA THR A 365 15.87 -26.67 -34.18
C THR A 365 16.40 -26.02 -35.46
N ASP A 366 15.73 -26.22 -36.58
CA ASP A 366 15.93 -25.50 -37.84
C ASP A 366 15.34 -24.08 -37.81
N LEU A 367 14.38 -23.77 -36.93
CA LEU A 367 13.73 -22.45 -36.77
C LEU A 367 14.15 -21.76 -35.50
N VAL A 368 14.26 -22.50 -34.40
CA VAL A 368 14.58 -21.96 -33.07
C VAL A 368 15.73 -22.77 -32.47
N ALA A 369 16.85 -22.12 -32.18
CA ALA A 369 17.96 -22.75 -31.51
C ALA A 369 17.53 -23.25 -30.12
N ASP A 370 17.86 -24.50 -29.77
CA ASP A 370 17.49 -25.10 -28.48
C ASP A 370 15.96 -25.05 -28.21
N ASP A 371 15.17 -25.39 -29.26
CA ASP A 371 13.71 -25.29 -29.25
C ASP A 371 13.06 -26.16 -28.16
N SER A 372 12.14 -25.55 -27.43
CA SER A 372 11.38 -26.17 -26.35
C SER A 372 9.91 -25.74 -26.42
N CYS A 373 9.04 -26.62 -25.92
CA CYS A 373 7.60 -26.41 -25.94
C CYS A 373 7.16 -25.44 -24.83
N GLY A 374 6.75 -24.24 -25.21
CA GLY A 374 5.98 -23.34 -24.33
C GLY A 374 4.49 -23.61 -24.46
N GLU A 375 3.81 -24.01 -23.40
CA GLU A 375 2.39 -24.41 -23.45
C GLU A 375 1.45 -23.31 -22.94
N PHE A 376 0.35 -23.08 -23.67
CA PHE A 376 -0.72 -22.17 -23.25
C PHE A 376 -2.11 -22.74 -23.57
N PRO A 377 -3.11 -22.79 -22.64
CA PRO A 377 -2.98 -22.42 -21.22
C PRO A 377 -1.92 -23.23 -20.49
N PHE A 378 -1.32 -22.61 -19.45
CA PHE A 378 -0.19 -23.20 -18.71
C PHE A 378 -0.56 -24.52 -18.02
N ALA A 379 0.36 -25.47 -17.94
CA ALA A 379 0.19 -26.69 -17.15
C ALA A 379 -0.08 -26.42 -15.65
N ALA A 380 0.34 -25.26 -15.17
CA ALA A 380 0.07 -24.79 -13.82
C ALA A 380 -1.37 -24.27 -13.61
N THR A 381 -2.28 -24.51 -14.56
CA THR A 381 -3.69 -24.13 -14.51
C THR A 381 -4.63 -25.30 -14.82
N HIS A 382 -5.88 -25.23 -14.36
CA HIS A 382 -6.89 -26.25 -14.65
C HIS A 382 -7.30 -26.29 -16.13
N GLU A 383 -7.11 -25.18 -16.84
CA GLU A 383 -7.36 -25.06 -18.29
C GLU A 383 -6.24 -25.65 -19.15
N GLY A 384 -5.05 -25.88 -18.57
CA GLY A 384 -3.91 -26.51 -19.23
C GLY A 384 -4.03 -28.04 -19.39
N GLY A 385 -3.08 -28.63 -20.11
CA GLY A 385 -2.99 -30.08 -20.32
C GLY A 385 -3.95 -30.61 -21.40
N THR A 386 -4.33 -29.77 -22.34
CA THR A 386 -5.00 -30.22 -23.57
C THR A 386 -4.05 -31.10 -24.41
N ASP A 387 -4.56 -32.13 -25.07
CA ASP A 387 -3.77 -32.98 -25.98
C ASP A 387 -3.08 -32.12 -27.06
N GLY A 388 -1.75 -32.25 -27.19
CA GLY A 388 -0.93 -31.43 -28.07
C GLY A 388 -1.35 -31.45 -29.54
N ALA A 389 -1.93 -32.57 -30.06
CA ALA A 389 -2.47 -32.64 -31.41
C ALA A 389 -3.60 -31.62 -31.71
N ARG A 390 -4.20 -31.07 -30.66
CA ARG A 390 -5.28 -30.09 -30.77
C ARG A 390 -4.79 -28.64 -30.63
N CYS A 391 -3.53 -28.44 -30.31
CA CYS A 391 -2.98 -27.10 -30.11
C CYS A 391 -2.57 -26.45 -31.44
N ALA A 392 -2.63 -25.14 -31.50
CA ALA A 392 -1.93 -24.35 -32.50
C ALA A 392 -0.42 -24.41 -32.23
N GLU A 393 0.39 -24.34 -33.26
CA GLU A 393 1.83 -24.20 -33.15
C GLU A 393 2.25 -22.82 -33.67
N VAL A 394 3.04 -22.07 -32.87
CA VAL A 394 3.49 -20.72 -33.21
C VAL A 394 4.98 -20.55 -32.96
N VAL A 395 5.61 -19.76 -33.83
CA VAL A 395 7.04 -19.43 -33.74
C VAL A 395 7.20 -17.92 -33.63
N PRO A 396 7.52 -17.38 -32.46
CA PRO A 396 7.90 -15.99 -32.29
C PRO A 396 9.32 -15.73 -32.79
N ASN A 397 9.51 -14.67 -33.58
CA ASN A 397 10.82 -14.25 -34.09
C ASN A 397 11.03 -12.77 -33.78
N TRP A 398 12.18 -12.41 -33.19
CA TRP A 398 12.50 -11.03 -32.87
C TRP A 398 12.91 -10.22 -34.11
N SER A 399 12.27 -9.07 -34.34
CA SER A 399 12.67 -8.14 -35.40
C SER A 399 12.32 -6.70 -35.02
N SER A 400 13.22 -5.76 -35.28
CA SER A 400 12.94 -4.32 -35.24
C SER A 400 12.18 -3.83 -33.99
N GLY A 401 12.57 -4.26 -32.78
CA GLY A 401 11.97 -3.81 -31.50
C GLY A 401 10.69 -4.52 -31.08
N GLY A 402 10.36 -5.64 -31.72
CA GLY A 402 9.18 -6.44 -31.38
C GLY A 402 9.28 -7.89 -31.86
N TRP A 403 8.22 -8.62 -31.65
CA TRP A 403 8.09 -10.03 -32.00
C TRP A 403 7.14 -10.19 -33.19
N ASP A 404 7.58 -10.89 -34.23
CA ASP A 404 6.74 -11.39 -35.32
C ASP A 404 6.35 -12.83 -34.99
N VAL A 405 5.09 -13.10 -34.68
CA VAL A 405 4.61 -14.44 -34.29
C VAL A 405 3.96 -15.11 -35.50
N TYR A 406 4.52 -16.22 -35.92
CA TYR A 406 4.08 -16.99 -37.11
C TYR A 406 3.28 -18.21 -36.66
N PRO A 407 1.96 -18.31 -36.99
CA PRO A 407 1.23 -19.56 -36.80
C PRO A 407 1.71 -20.57 -37.84
N MET A 408 2.02 -21.79 -37.38
CA MET A 408 2.40 -22.91 -38.22
C MET A 408 1.14 -23.65 -38.70
N ASN A 409 1.27 -24.42 -39.79
CA ASN A 409 0.21 -25.30 -40.29
C ASN A 409 -1.12 -24.63 -40.68
N GLY A 410 -1.12 -23.29 -40.87
CA GLY A 410 -2.32 -22.56 -41.30
C GLY A 410 -3.41 -22.44 -40.26
N ASP A 411 -3.06 -22.47 -38.99
CA ASP A 411 -3.99 -22.31 -37.86
C ASP A 411 -4.71 -20.96 -37.88
N ASP A 412 -6.03 -21.00 -37.65
CA ASP A 412 -6.93 -19.84 -37.71
C ASP A 412 -7.38 -19.36 -36.30
N GLY A 413 -6.74 -19.87 -35.25
CA GLY A 413 -7.12 -19.55 -33.87
C GLY A 413 -8.31 -20.30 -33.31
N SER A 414 -8.88 -21.27 -34.08
CA SER A 414 -9.98 -22.11 -33.61
C SER A 414 -9.55 -23.17 -32.57
N ARG A 415 -8.27 -23.30 -32.32
CA ARG A 415 -7.69 -24.29 -31.42
C ARG A 415 -7.89 -23.90 -29.95
N PRO A 416 -8.01 -24.91 -29.04
CA PRO A 416 -8.21 -24.67 -27.62
C PRO A 416 -6.91 -24.35 -26.84
N CYS A 417 -5.74 -24.52 -27.46
CA CYS A 417 -4.42 -24.37 -26.85
C CYS A 417 -3.38 -23.95 -27.89
N ALA A 418 -2.22 -23.50 -27.42
CA ALA A 418 -1.05 -23.26 -28.26
C ALA A 418 0.18 -23.97 -27.71
N ARG A 419 1.06 -24.44 -28.60
CA ARG A 419 2.44 -24.83 -28.37
C ARG A 419 3.33 -23.78 -29.01
N VAL A 420 4.12 -23.11 -28.18
CA VAL A 420 5.02 -22.05 -28.62
C VAL A 420 6.42 -22.61 -28.80
N HIS A 421 6.95 -22.51 -30.00
CA HIS A 421 8.34 -22.86 -30.31
C HIS A 421 9.23 -21.70 -29.81
N ALA A 422 9.90 -21.89 -28.68
CA ALA A 422 10.79 -20.91 -28.08
C ALA A 422 12.02 -21.60 -27.49
N SER A 423 13.11 -20.86 -27.34
CA SER A 423 14.31 -21.45 -26.71
C SER A 423 14.01 -21.96 -25.30
N ALA A 424 14.64 -23.05 -24.89
CA ALA A 424 14.48 -23.61 -23.55
C ALA A 424 14.71 -22.57 -22.45
N ALA A 425 15.68 -21.65 -22.65
CA ALA A 425 15.93 -20.55 -21.73
C ALA A 425 14.76 -19.58 -21.61
N SER A 426 14.07 -19.28 -22.73
CA SER A 426 12.92 -18.36 -22.73
C SER A 426 11.69 -19.01 -22.05
N VAL A 427 11.42 -20.28 -22.32
CA VAL A 427 10.35 -21.03 -21.65
C VAL A 427 10.58 -21.07 -20.14
N GLN A 428 11.82 -21.43 -19.71
CA GLN A 428 12.18 -21.46 -18.29
C GLN A 428 12.06 -20.09 -17.62
N ALA A 429 12.45 -19.00 -18.31
CA ALA A 429 12.34 -17.65 -17.77
C ALA A 429 10.86 -17.24 -17.63
N ALA A 430 9.99 -17.60 -18.58
CA ALA A 430 8.56 -17.34 -18.50
C ALA A 430 7.90 -18.12 -17.36
N ASP A 431 8.26 -19.40 -17.19
CA ASP A 431 7.80 -20.22 -16.05
C ASP A 431 8.24 -19.59 -14.71
N THR A 432 9.50 -19.13 -14.62
CA THR A 432 10.00 -18.46 -13.42
C THR A 432 9.15 -17.24 -13.09
N GLN A 433 8.89 -16.37 -14.06
CA GLN A 433 8.05 -15.18 -13.87
C GLN A 433 6.60 -15.54 -13.49
N LEU A 434 6.05 -16.62 -14.08
CA LEU A 434 4.72 -17.11 -13.73
C LEU A 434 4.65 -17.53 -12.25
N PHE A 435 5.62 -18.33 -11.77
CA PHE A 435 5.65 -18.79 -10.38
C PHE A 435 5.99 -17.67 -9.39
N GLU A 436 6.86 -16.75 -9.73
CA GLU A 436 7.10 -15.53 -8.96
C GLU A 436 5.83 -14.67 -8.87
N GLY A 437 5.08 -14.57 -9.96
CA GLY A 437 3.77 -13.93 -9.97
C GLY A 437 2.76 -14.61 -9.04
N PHE A 438 2.72 -15.95 -9.01
CA PHE A 438 1.89 -16.67 -8.05
C PHE A 438 2.29 -16.39 -6.61
N ALA A 439 3.59 -16.33 -6.32
CA ALA A 439 4.10 -16.05 -5.00
C ALA A 439 3.78 -14.60 -4.57
N SER A 440 4.12 -13.62 -5.40
CA SER A 440 3.95 -12.19 -5.10
C SER A 440 2.48 -11.79 -4.98
N GLN A 441 1.59 -12.35 -5.83
CA GLN A 441 0.15 -12.09 -5.80
C GLN A 441 -0.62 -13.05 -4.87
N ARG A 442 0.06 -13.99 -4.21
CA ARG A 442 -0.53 -15.04 -3.37
C ARG A 442 -1.66 -15.79 -4.09
N VAL A 443 -1.36 -16.29 -5.28
CA VAL A 443 -2.29 -17.12 -6.07
C VAL A 443 -2.15 -18.57 -5.61
N VAL A 444 -3.16 -19.06 -4.92
CA VAL A 444 -3.19 -20.41 -4.35
C VAL A 444 -4.11 -21.32 -5.16
N GLU A 445 -4.12 -22.63 -4.84
CA GLU A 445 -4.98 -23.61 -5.50
C GLU A 445 -6.42 -23.12 -5.65
N ALA A 446 -6.95 -23.24 -6.89
CA ALA A 446 -8.29 -22.81 -7.31
C ALA A 446 -8.54 -21.28 -7.28
N ASP A 447 -7.51 -20.45 -7.09
CA ASP A 447 -7.65 -19.01 -7.31
C ASP A 447 -7.70 -18.71 -8.82
N GLU A 448 -8.60 -17.83 -9.20
CA GLU A 448 -8.62 -17.23 -10.53
C GLU A 448 -7.57 -16.12 -10.63
N PHE A 449 -6.92 -15.99 -11.80
CA PHE A 449 -5.94 -14.94 -12.07
C PHE A 449 -5.92 -14.58 -13.55
N LYS A 450 -5.39 -13.39 -13.85
CA LYS A 450 -5.10 -12.95 -15.22
C LYS A 450 -3.60 -12.91 -15.46
N VAL A 451 -3.22 -12.96 -16.74
CA VAL A 451 -1.83 -12.82 -17.18
C VAL A 451 -1.73 -11.60 -18.08
N GLU A 452 -0.83 -10.71 -17.75
CA GLU A 452 -0.50 -9.51 -18.52
C GLU A 452 0.89 -9.68 -19.14
N ILE A 453 0.98 -9.51 -20.45
CA ILE A 453 2.27 -9.50 -21.14
C ILE A 453 2.72 -8.03 -21.23
N THR A 454 3.89 -7.74 -20.66
CA THR A 454 4.43 -6.37 -20.57
C THR A 454 5.65 -6.20 -21.47
N GLY A 455 5.92 -4.96 -21.88
CA GLY A 455 7.07 -4.61 -22.73
C GLY A 455 8.10 -3.74 -22.04
N SER A 456 8.03 -3.57 -20.73
CA SER A 456 8.96 -2.72 -20.01
C SER A 456 10.38 -3.25 -20.06
N THR A 457 11.34 -2.44 -20.54
CA THR A 457 12.77 -2.74 -20.52
C THR A 457 13.41 -2.32 -19.19
N ALA A 458 12.70 -1.53 -18.38
CA ALA A 458 13.15 -1.12 -17.06
C ALA A 458 12.80 -2.20 -16.03
N GLU A 459 13.69 -2.39 -15.07
CA GLU A 459 13.39 -3.24 -13.92
C GLU A 459 12.17 -2.66 -13.19
N PRO A 460 11.14 -3.49 -12.84
CA PRO A 460 9.99 -3.00 -12.11
C PRO A 460 10.40 -2.29 -10.82
N GLN A 461 9.95 -1.04 -10.64
CA GLN A 461 10.25 -0.22 -9.47
C GLN A 461 9.00 0.51 -9.01
N ALA A 462 8.95 0.84 -7.71
CA ALA A 462 7.95 1.73 -7.14
C ALA A 462 7.88 3.07 -7.91
N ALA A 463 6.70 3.64 -8.00
CA ALA A 463 6.46 4.82 -8.80
C ALA A 463 7.35 6.00 -8.38
N CYS A 464 7.50 6.27 -7.09
CA CYS A 464 8.33 7.36 -6.60
C CYS A 464 9.84 7.13 -6.83
N LEU A 465 10.31 5.88 -6.97
CA LEU A 465 11.70 5.59 -7.33
C LEU A 465 11.99 5.90 -8.80
N ARG A 466 10.99 5.75 -9.68
CA ARG A 466 11.14 6.02 -11.11
C ARG A 466 11.27 7.50 -11.43
N SER A 467 10.69 8.37 -10.61
CA SER A 467 10.63 9.80 -10.89
C SER A 467 10.73 10.62 -9.60
N ALA A 468 11.84 11.31 -9.43
CA ALA A 468 12.00 12.29 -8.35
C ALA A 468 11.49 13.66 -8.81
N PRO A 469 10.71 14.39 -7.98
CA PRO A 469 10.23 15.73 -8.32
C PRO A 469 11.37 16.74 -8.37
N THR A 470 11.18 17.83 -9.10
CA THR A 470 12.18 18.91 -9.21
C THR A 470 12.54 19.44 -7.82
N GLY A 471 13.84 19.54 -7.54
CA GLY A 471 14.37 19.98 -6.24
C GLY A 471 14.46 18.88 -5.16
N ALA A 472 14.17 17.63 -5.51
CA ALA A 472 14.46 16.50 -4.64
C ALA A 472 15.98 16.26 -4.54
N LEU A 473 16.43 15.87 -3.35
CA LEU A 473 17.81 15.48 -3.07
C LEU A 473 17.86 13.95 -2.89
N PRO A 474 18.89 13.28 -3.39
CA PRO A 474 19.06 11.84 -3.18
C PRO A 474 19.10 11.47 -1.69
N SER A 475 18.43 10.37 -1.35
CA SER A 475 18.46 9.75 -0.02
C SER A 475 18.48 8.24 -0.19
N SER A 476 19.66 7.63 -0.07
CA SER A 476 19.90 6.21 -0.46
C SER A 476 19.45 5.97 -1.92
N ASP A 477 18.61 4.97 -2.18
CA ASP A 477 18.05 4.68 -3.51
C ASP A 477 16.80 5.52 -3.82
N GLY A 478 16.31 6.27 -2.84
CA GLY A 478 15.17 7.17 -2.98
C GLY A 478 15.57 8.65 -2.97
N TRP A 479 14.65 9.50 -2.51
CA TRP A 479 14.87 10.94 -2.47
C TRP A 479 14.07 11.61 -1.33
N ILE A 480 14.50 12.83 -0.95
CA ILE A 480 13.78 13.72 -0.04
C ILE A 480 13.67 15.09 -0.68
N ARG A 481 12.51 15.73 -0.56
CA ARG A 481 12.26 17.10 -0.98
C ARG A 481 11.61 17.88 0.16
N ASN A 482 12.25 18.97 0.55
CA ASN A 482 11.71 19.94 1.50
C ASN A 482 11.43 21.25 0.76
N THR A 483 10.29 21.86 1.05
CA THR A 483 9.92 23.16 0.51
C THR A 483 9.67 24.14 1.63
N THR A 484 9.86 25.42 1.35
CA THR A 484 9.69 26.50 2.31
C THR A 484 8.74 27.57 1.79
N GLN A 485 8.21 28.36 2.70
CA GLN A 485 7.45 29.56 2.38
C GLN A 485 8.00 30.75 3.19
N ALA A 486 7.94 31.94 2.59
CA ALA A 486 8.41 33.15 3.22
C ALA A 486 7.57 33.55 4.43
N VAL A 487 8.23 34.10 5.45
CA VAL A 487 7.60 34.72 6.63
C VAL A 487 8.22 36.10 6.88
N PRO A 488 7.45 37.07 7.41
CA PRO A 488 7.96 38.43 7.67
C PRO A 488 9.01 38.47 8.75
N HIS A 489 8.98 37.53 9.70
CA HIS A 489 9.96 37.40 10.78
C HIS A 489 10.29 35.96 11.05
N ARG A 490 11.56 35.62 11.27
CA ARG A 490 11.97 34.28 11.71
C ARG A 490 11.52 33.98 13.14
N ASN A 491 11.61 35.00 14.00
CA ASN A 491 11.04 35.01 15.36
C ASN A 491 10.35 36.36 15.59
N LYS A 492 9.15 36.35 16.15
CA LYS A 492 8.32 37.54 16.37
C LYS A 492 8.53 38.15 17.75
N THR A 493 8.87 37.31 18.73
CA THR A 493 8.95 37.68 20.15
C THR A 493 10.32 38.19 20.55
N THR A 494 11.32 38.13 19.66
CA THR A 494 12.63 38.78 19.87
C THR A 494 12.50 40.31 19.87
N SER A 495 13.42 41.00 20.52
CA SER A 495 13.42 42.47 20.60
C SER A 495 14.74 43.03 20.08
N PRO A 496 14.76 43.63 18.87
CA PRO A 496 13.67 43.72 17.89
C PRO A 496 13.29 42.35 17.30
N PRO A 497 12.11 42.22 16.63
CA PRO A 497 11.77 41.02 15.90
C PRO A 497 12.83 40.68 14.86
N ASP A 498 13.10 39.37 14.67
CA ASP A 498 14.06 38.89 13.68
C ASP A 498 13.69 39.33 12.24
N PRO A 499 14.66 39.45 11.34
CA PRO A 499 14.40 39.71 9.92
C PRO A 499 13.48 38.68 9.29
N ALA A 500 12.97 39.01 8.11
CA ALA A 500 12.24 38.06 7.24
C ALA A 500 13.09 36.82 6.95
N GLY A 501 12.42 35.69 6.79
CA GLY A 501 13.04 34.40 6.51
C GLY A 501 12.07 33.43 5.86
N THR A 502 12.34 32.14 6.03
CA THR A 502 11.49 31.07 5.53
C THR A 502 11.14 30.09 6.65
N ARG A 503 10.01 29.45 6.53
CA ARG A 503 9.58 28.32 7.36
C ARG A 503 9.29 27.09 6.48
N ALA A 504 9.38 25.89 7.02
CA ALA A 504 9.02 24.67 6.32
C ALA A 504 7.56 24.73 5.83
N SER A 505 7.28 24.24 4.62
CA SER A 505 5.91 24.23 4.06
C SER A 505 5.43 22.85 3.65
N THR A 506 6.32 22.00 3.11
CA THR A 506 6.01 20.60 2.78
C THR A 506 7.31 19.81 2.78
N ALA A 507 7.26 18.61 3.33
CA ALA A 507 8.33 17.64 3.23
C ALA A 507 7.79 16.35 2.59
N GLN A 508 8.49 15.84 1.59
CA GLN A 508 8.17 14.63 0.82
C GLN A 508 9.39 13.72 0.80
N ALA A 509 9.17 12.43 0.83
CA ALA A 509 10.23 11.43 0.70
C ALA A 509 9.75 10.21 -0.06
N CYS A 510 10.62 9.67 -0.90
CA CYS A 510 10.53 8.32 -1.44
C CYS A 510 11.52 7.45 -0.65
N ILE A 511 11.03 6.63 0.25
CA ILE A 511 11.83 5.89 1.23
C ILE A 511 12.01 4.47 0.70
N SER A 512 13.25 4.13 0.31
CA SER A 512 13.62 2.82 -0.22
C SER A 512 13.92 1.80 0.89
N LYS A 513 14.11 0.54 0.50
CA LYS A 513 14.57 -0.56 1.37
C LYS A 513 15.88 -0.23 2.11
N ASN A 514 16.78 0.47 1.43
CA ASN A 514 18.13 0.77 1.91
C ASN A 514 18.23 2.14 2.58
N VAL A 515 17.12 2.64 3.14
CA VAL A 515 17.11 3.94 3.83
C VAL A 515 18.14 3.96 4.95
N VAL A 516 18.96 5.03 4.98
CA VAL A 516 19.93 5.29 6.06
C VAL A 516 19.47 6.45 6.91
N GLU A 517 19.91 6.49 8.16
CA GLU A 517 19.61 7.62 9.05
C GLU A 517 20.10 8.94 8.46
N GLY A 518 19.31 9.97 8.65
CA GLY A 518 19.61 11.34 8.27
C GLY A 518 20.61 12.03 9.20
N SER A 519 20.25 13.20 9.68
CA SER A 519 21.08 13.94 10.65
C SER A 519 20.24 14.49 11.81
N PRO A 520 20.82 14.67 13.01
CA PRO A 520 20.11 15.24 14.15
C PRO A 520 19.68 16.68 13.88
N ALA A 521 18.63 17.11 14.58
CA ALA A 521 18.11 18.48 14.49
C ALA A 521 19.02 19.47 15.21
N GLU A 522 19.46 20.52 14.51
CA GLU A 522 20.37 21.54 15.02
C GLU A 522 19.89 22.96 14.68
N GLY A 523 20.44 23.93 15.37
CA GLY A 523 20.37 25.35 15.02
C GLY A 523 19.12 26.08 15.50
N ASP A 524 19.07 27.36 15.15
CA ASP A 524 17.96 28.28 15.44
C ASP A 524 17.04 28.31 14.21
N ILE A 525 16.04 27.43 14.21
CA ILE A 525 15.04 27.35 13.14
C ILE A 525 13.97 28.45 13.32
N THR A 526 13.24 28.77 12.25
CA THR A 526 12.14 29.74 12.31
C THR A 526 11.12 29.35 13.39
N GLY A 527 10.79 30.30 14.26
CA GLY A 527 9.87 30.11 15.38
C GLY A 527 10.48 29.45 16.63
N TRP A 528 11.78 29.11 16.63
CA TRP A 528 12.35 28.41 17.76
C TRP A 528 12.37 29.27 19.03
N GLN A 529 12.79 30.53 18.92
CA GLN A 529 12.81 31.44 20.05
C GLN A 529 11.40 31.84 20.51
N ASP A 530 10.45 31.98 19.56
CA ASP A 530 9.04 32.20 19.87
C ASP A 530 8.48 31.02 20.68
N ALA A 531 8.78 29.78 20.28
CA ALA A 531 8.36 28.57 21.00
C ALA A 531 8.94 28.49 22.41
N GLN A 532 10.24 28.86 22.57
CA GLN A 532 10.92 28.84 23.85
C GLN A 532 10.32 29.90 24.81
N GLU A 533 10.06 31.10 24.31
CA GLU A 533 9.47 32.18 25.14
C GLU A 533 8.05 31.80 25.60
N PHE A 534 7.24 31.26 24.70
CA PHE A 534 5.92 30.76 25.06
C PHE A 534 6.00 29.64 26.12
N ALA A 535 6.88 28.65 25.93
CA ALA A 535 7.04 27.55 26.88
C ALA A 535 7.53 28.06 28.26
N ARG A 536 8.49 29.00 28.26
CA ARG A 536 8.99 29.62 29.50
C ARG A 536 7.88 30.30 30.29
N THR A 537 6.95 30.93 29.60
CA THR A 537 5.86 31.71 30.22
C THR A 537 4.69 30.83 30.65
N HIS A 538 4.26 29.88 29.80
CA HIS A 538 3.01 29.15 29.97
C HIS A 538 3.18 27.71 30.47
N SER A 539 4.36 27.13 30.30
CA SER A 539 4.65 25.75 30.71
C SER A 539 6.14 25.57 31.05
N PRO A 540 6.64 26.29 32.11
CA PRO A 540 8.04 26.26 32.46
C PRO A 540 8.51 24.82 32.75
N GLY A 541 9.70 24.49 32.26
CA GLY A 541 10.31 23.15 32.43
C GLY A 541 9.82 22.07 31.45
N THR A 542 8.84 22.36 30.59
CA THR A 542 8.41 21.42 29.56
C THR A 542 9.34 21.46 28.35
N GLN A 543 9.72 20.30 27.87
CA GLN A 543 10.65 20.15 26.75
C GLN A 543 10.00 20.45 25.41
N LEU A 544 10.72 21.23 24.61
CA LEU A 544 10.45 21.44 23.19
C LEU A 544 11.40 20.60 22.34
N ALA A 545 11.00 20.33 21.11
CA ALA A 545 11.82 19.71 20.09
C ALA A 545 11.85 20.53 18.80
N ARG A 546 12.90 20.34 18.03
CA ARG A 546 12.93 20.66 16.60
C ARG A 546 12.45 19.42 15.88
N CYS A 547 11.16 19.35 15.61
CA CYS A 547 10.54 18.21 14.98
C CYS A 547 10.98 18.11 13.52
N HIS A 548 11.56 16.98 13.14
CA HIS A 548 11.75 16.64 11.75
C HIS A 548 10.40 16.37 11.08
N LEU A 549 10.16 16.95 9.93
CA LEU A 549 9.02 16.59 9.09
C LEU A 549 9.23 15.20 8.47
N ILE A 550 10.36 14.98 7.79
CA ILE A 550 10.84 13.63 7.47
C ILE A 550 11.77 13.21 8.60
N ALA A 551 11.40 12.19 9.34
CA ALA A 551 12.15 11.72 10.50
C ALA A 551 13.60 11.35 10.20
N ASN A 552 14.51 11.58 11.14
CA ASN A 552 15.91 11.16 11.04
C ASN A 552 16.03 9.66 10.68
N ILE A 553 15.25 8.80 11.31
CA ILE A 553 15.22 7.35 11.03
C ILE A 553 14.73 6.98 9.63
N LEU A 554 14.14 7.93 8.90
CA LEU A 554 13.65 7.80 7.52
C LEU A 554 14.52 8.58 6.54
N GLY A 555 15.72 8.98 6.95
CA GLY A 555 16.70 9.70 6.13
C GLY A 555 16.62 11.22 6.22
N GLY A 556 15.68 11.77 7.02
CA GLY A 556 15.48 13.22 7.14
C GLY A 556 16.68 13.96 7.70
N LYS A 557 17.06 15.06 7.05
CA LYS A 557 18.15 15.92 7.48
C LYS A 557 17.65 16.95 8.49
N GLY A 558 18.52 17.39 9.41
CA GLY A 558 18.23 18.36 10.45
C GLY A 558 19.43 19.29 10.77
N GLY A 559 20.56 19.08 10.11
CA GLY A 559 21.80 19.81 10.39
C GLY A 559 21.86 21.19 9.74
N LEU A 560 22.74 22.04 10.26
CA LEU A 560 22.99 23.39 9.74
C LEU A 560 23.63 23.41 8.35
N ARG A 561 24.37 22.35 7.99
CA ARG A 561 25.22 22.29 6.79
C ARG A 561 24.69 21.37 5.71
N ASP A 562 23.63 20.63 5.97
CA ASP A 562 23.07 19.63 5.06
C ASP A 562 21.71 20.03 4.47
N GLY A 563 21.31 21.30 4.63
CA GLY A 563 20.01 21.82 4.18
C GLY A 563 18.84 21.38 5.04
N GLY A 564 19.09 20.74 6.20
CA GLY A 564 18.06 20.15 7.04
C GLY A 564 17.18 21.13 7.79
N GLN A 565 17.52 22.44 7.83
CA GLN A 565 16.69 23.47 8.46
C GLN A 565 15.28 23.55 7.87
N ASP A 566 15.13 23.27 6.57
CA ASP A 566 13.86 23.28 5.84
C ASP A 566 12.96 22.08 6.18
N ASN A 567 13.52 21.10 6.89
CA ASN A 567 12.85 19.89 7.38
C ASN A 567 12.41 19.98 8.85
N LEU A 568 12.59 21.13 9.49
CA LEU A 568 12.40 21.28 10.93
C LEU A 568 11.32 22.31 11.28
N VAL A 569 10.50 21.97 12.28
CA VAL A 569 9.52 22.87 12.89
C VAL A 569 9.60 22.83 14.43
N PRO A 570 9.33 23.95 15.13
CA PRO A 570 9.22 23.93 16.60
C PRO A 570 7.98 23.15 17.04
N CYS A 571 8.13 22.29 18.05
CA CYS A 571 7.05 21.46 18.55
C CYS A 571 7.19 21.09 20.02
N TRP A 572 6.12 20.64 20.66
CA TRP A 572 6.20 19.99 21.95
C TRP A 572 6.85 18.61 21.83
N GLN A 573 7.86 18.34 22.68
CA GLN A 573 8.54 17.04 22.70
C GLN A 573 7.57 15.90 23.00
N VAL A 574 6.67 16.07 24.00
CA VAL A 574 5.63 15.10 24.31
C VAL A 574 4.27 15.68 23.94
N GLY A 575 3.70 15.14 22.93
CA GLY A 575 2.48 15.57 22.25
C GLY A 575 2.62 15.41 20.75
N MET A 576 3.23 16.39 20.08
CA MET A 576 3.42 16.31 18.63
C MET A 576 4.58 15.37 18.24
N ASN A 577 5.79 15.53 18.85
CA ASN A 577 6.96 14.73 18.47
C ASN A 577 6.83 13.27 18.94
N THR A 578 6.61 13.07 20.23
CA THR A 578 6.52 11.76 20.86
C THR A 578 5.22 11.60 21.66
N GLY A 579 4.91 10.37 22.00
CA GLY A 579 3.66 9.98 22.65
C GLY A 579 2.85 9.06 21.75
N THR A 580 1.56 8.86 22.04
CA THR A 580 0.67 8.04 21.24
C THR A 580 -0.74 8.64 21.25
N PRO A 581 -1.30 9.05 20.10
CA PRO A 581 -0.62 9.23 18.79
C PRO A 581 0.34 10.44 18.79
N SER A 582 1.32 10.41 17.90
CA SER A 582 2.28 11.49 17.64
C SER A 582 2.95 11.25 16.29
N MET A 583 3.77 12.18 15.81
CA MET A 583 4.56 11.97 14.59
C MET A 583 5.35 10.66 14.68
N ARG A 584 5.97 10.38 15.82
CA ARG A 584 6.74 9.15 16.05
C ARG A 584 5.95 7.86 15.85
N THR A 585 4.64 7.87 16.10
CA THR A 585 3.77 6.71 15.86
C THR A 585 3.77 6.30 14.39
N TYR A 586 3.69 7.26 13.49
CA TYR A 586 3.60 7.06 12.04
C TYR A 586 4.98 6.90 11.39
N GLU A 587 6.00 7.54 11.92
CA GLU A 587 7.40 7.32 11.57
C GLU A 587 7.81 5.86 11.83
N PHE A 588 7.44 5.31 12.97
CA PHE A 588 7.67 3.89 13.27
C PHE A 588 6.89 2.95 12.37
N ALA A 589 5.68 3.32 11.95
CA ALA A 589 4.93 2.54 10.97
C ALA A 589 5.71 2.43 9.64
N ALA A 590 6.26 3.54 9.16
CA ALA A 590 7.08 3.57 7.95
C ALA A 590 8.38 2.77 8.13
N GLN A 591 9.10 2.98 9.21
CA GLN A 591 10.32 2.23 9.53
C GLN A 591 10.06 0.72 9.60
N THR A 592 8.98 0.31 10.25
CA THR A 592 8.59 -1.10 10.37
C THR A 592 8.23 -1.70 9.02
N ALA A 593 7.54 -0.95 8.17
CA ALA A 593 7.17 -1.41 6.83
C ALA A 593 8.41 -1.64 5.95
N VAL A 594 9.37 -0.70 5.96
CA VAL A 594 10.64 -0.83 5.23
C VAL A 594 11.49 -1.99 5.76
N ALA A 595 11.51 -2.20 7.07
CA ALA A 595 12.26 -3.30 7.71
C ALA A 595 11.65 -4.68 7.44
N ASN A 596 10.40 -4.75 6.97
CA ASN A 596 9.72 -6.01 6.69
C ASN A 596 10.44 -6.79 5.56
N ALA A 597 10.55 -8.10 5.70
CA ALA A 597 11.15 -8.98 4.69
C ALA A 597 10.39 -8.94 3.35
N ALA A 598 9.06 -8.76 3.40
CA ALA A 598 8.22 -8.62 2.22
C ALA A 598 8.34 -7.28 1.48
N PHE A 599 9.09 -6.32 2.02
CA PHE A 599 9.41 -5.06 1.34
C PHE A 599 10.65 -5.27 0.47
N GLY A 600 10.44 -5.33 -0.84
CA GLY A 600 11.49 -5.62 -1.82
C GLY A 600 12.49 -4.46 -2.01
N PRO A 601 13.61 -4.70 -2.70
CA PRO A 601 14.60 -3.65 -2.98
C PRO A 601 14.06 -2.55 -3.90
N ASN A 602 13.09 -2.88 -4.75
CA ASN A 602 12.46 -1.98 -5.71
C ASN A 602 11.09 -1.44 -5.23
N ASP A 603 10.68 -1.76 -3.99
CA ASP A 603 9.54 -1.14 -3.33
C ASP A 603 9.95 0.18 -2.66
N ALA A 604 8.99 1.08 -2.47
CA ALA A 604 9.22 2.32 -1.73
C ALA A 604 8.00 2.74 -0.91
N ILE A 605 8.22 3.65 0.03
CA ILE A 605 7.15 4.38 0.70
C ILE A 605 7.22 5.83 0.24
N TYR A 606 6.16 6.28 -0.45
CA TYR A 606 5.93 7.71 -0.64
C TYR A 606 5.37 8.29 0.65
N TYR A 607 6.11 9.21 1.26
CA TYR A 607 5.83 9.79 2.57
C TYR A 607 5.75 11.30 2.49
N GLN A 608 4.70 11.89 3.05
CA GLN A 608 4.49 13.34 3.00
C GLN A 608 4.09 13.88 4.36
N VAL A 609 4.64 15.06 4.71
CA VAL A 609 4.27 15.82 5.90
C VAL A 609 4.09 17.29 5.53
N VAL A 610 2.96 17.85 5.89
CA VAL A 610 2.61 19.25 5.65
C VAL A 610 2.35 19.94 6.99
N PRO A 611 3.19 20.91 7.39
CA PRO A 611 2.91 21.75 8.55
C PRO A 611 1.66 22.60 8.33
N ASP A 612 0.80 22.63 9.33
CA ASP A 612 -0.41 23.43 9.33
C ASP A 612 -0.21 24.70 10.16
N TYR A 613 -0.27 25.86 9.51
CA TYR A 613 -0.07 27.16 10.13
C TYR A 613 -1.39 27.94 10.16
N VAL A 614 -1.62 28.67 11.25
CA VAL A 614 -2.84 29.49 11.42
C VAL A 614 -2.97 30.53 10.31
N ASP A 615 -1.85 31.18 9.95
CA ASP A 615 -1.81 32.22 8.93
C ASP A 615 -0.43 32.35 8.25
N SER A 616 -0.31 33.27 7.31
CA SER A 616 0.93 33.52 6.55
C SER A 616 2.08 34.09 7.38
N THR A 617 1.81 34.60 8.57
CA THR A 617 2.81 35.21 9.48
C THR A 617 3.23 34.29 10.63
N SER A 618 2.54 33.18 10.82
CA SER A 618 2.82 32.21 11.89
C SER A 618 4.21 31.60 11.73
N THR A 619 4.99 31.53 12.79
CA THR A 619 6.34 30.94 12.79
C THR A 619 6.35 29.50 13.30
N ILE A 620 5.29 29.09 14.01
CA ILE A 620 5.11 27.76 14.60
C ILE A 620 3.84 27.15 14.05
N PRO A 621 3.86 25.89 13.59
CA PRO A 621 2.65 25.21 13.11
C PRO A 621 1.75 24.81 14.29
N GLN A 622 0.43 24.89 14.09
CA GLN A 622 -0.54 24.34 15.04
C GLN A 622 -0.59 22.81 15.03
N GLY A 623 -0.04 22.20 14.01
CA GLY A 623 0.05 20.76 13.82
C GLY A 623 0.73 20.40 12.52
N VAL A 624 0.73 19.13 12.20
CA VAL A 624 1.17 18.59 10.91
C VAL A 624 0.14 17.60 10.39
N THR A 625 -0.03 17.58 9.08
CA THR A 625 -0.76 16.54 8.37
C THR A 625 0.23 15.59 7.73
N MET A 626 0.10 14.29 8.02
CA MET A 626 1.00 13.23 7.58
C MET A 626 0.24 12.20 6.75
N SER A 627 0.87 11.71 5.69
CA SER A 627 0.38 10.58 4.89
C SER A 627 1.54 9.71 4.41
N ALA A 628 1.27 8.44 4.18
CA ALA A 628 2.25 7.53 3.61
C ALA A 628 1.58 6.43 2.79
N THR A 629 2.17 6.14 1.63
CA THR A 629 1.73 5.10 0.71
C THR A 629 2.88 4.12 0.46
N VAL A 630 2.63 2.83 0.61
CA VAL A 630 3.55 1.79 0.16
C VAL A 630 3.31 1.59 -1.32
N GLU A 631 4.33 1.79 -2.11
CA GLU A 631 4.36 1.54 -3.55
C GLU A 631 5.24 0.33 -3.83
N ARG A 632 4.69 -0.65 -4.55
CA ARG A 632 5.40 -1.88 -4.89
C ARG A 632 6.00 -1.81 -6.29
N ALA A 633 7.03 -2.61 -6.50
CA ALA A 633 7.66 -2.76 -7.82
C ALA A 633 6.68 -3.25 -8.89
N ASP A 634 5.68 -4.05 -8.52
CA ASP A 634 4.65 -4.57 -9.42
C ASP A 634 3.57 -3.53 -9.81
N GLY A 635 3.73 -2.28 -9.35
CA GLY A 635 2.79 -1.17 -9.59
C GLY A 635 1.60 -1.15 -8.62
N THR A 636 1.51 -2.09 -7.67
CA THR A 636 0.50 -2.00 -6.62
C THR A 636 0.89 -0.93 -5.60
N SER A 637 -0.09 -0.16 -5.12
CA SER A 637 0.15 0.83 -4.09
C SER A 637 -0.96 0.84 -3.06
N GLN A 638 -0.61 1.22 -1.81
CA GLN A 638 -1.56 1.21 -0.71
C GLN A 638 -1.18 2.19 0.38
N PRO A 639 -2.13 2.89 1.01
CA PRO A 639 -1.82 3.71 2.15
C PRO A 639 -1.24 2.85 3.28
N LEU A 640 -0.06 3.23 3.74
CA LEU A 640 0.49 2.68 4.98
C LEU A 640 -0.36 3.11 6.17
N PHE A 641 -0.82 4.36 6.16
CA PHE A 641 -1.82 4.93 7.05
C PHE A 641 -2.59 6.04 6.31
N PRO A 642 -3.88 6.31 6.69
CA PRO A 642 -4.64 7.40 6.09
C PRO A 642 -4.01 8.74 6.42
N GLU A 643 -4.42 9.81 5.74
CA GLU A 643 -4.06 11.16 6.14
C GLU A 643 -4.42 11.40 7.61
N VAL A 644 -3.42 11.76 8.41
CA VAL A 644 -3.56 11.99 9.85
C VAL A 644 -3.07 13.37 10.23
N HIS A 645 -3.83 14.05 11.09
CA HIS A 645 -3.44 15.33 11.65
C HIS A 645 -2.95 15.15 13.09
N ILE A 646 -1.74 15.66 13.36
CA ILE A 646 -1.12 15.65 14.69
C ILE A 646 -0.99 17.09 15.16
N THR A 647 -1.74 17.45 16.20
CA THR A 647 -1.72 18.80 16.76
C THR A 647 -0.44 19.08 17.54
N ASN A 648 0.05 20.32 17.49
CA ASN A 648 1.20 20.77 18.25
C ASN A 648 0.80 21.15 19.68
N THR A 649 0.17 20.23 20.38
CA THR A 649 -0.30 20.41 21.76
C THR A 649 0.53 19.60 22.74
N GLN A 650 0.77 20.17 23.90
CA GLN A 650 1.37 19.44 25.03
C GLN A 650 0.41 18.36 25.52
N ARG A 651 0.87 17.11 25.60
CA ARG A 651 0.01 15.95 25.87
C ARG A 651 -0.81 16.03 27.16
N ASN A 652 -0.22 16.53 28.23
CA ASN A 652 -0.86 16.48 29.55
C ASN A 652 -1.83 17.62 29.80
N THR A 653 -1.67 18.73 29.13
CA THR A 653 -2.44 19.97 29.35
C THR A 653 -3.27 20.38 28.14
N GLY A 654 -3.02 19.82 26.95
CA GLY A 654 -3.61 20.28 25.70
C GLY A 654 -3.13 21.66 25.24
N LEU A 655 -2.08 22.21 25.88
CA LEU A 655 -1.58 23.54 25.59
C LEU A 655 -0.96 23.59 24.18
N LEU A 656 -1.54 24.42 23.31
CA LEU A 656 -1.06 24.70 21.97
C LEU A 656 0.00 25.81 22.01
N ASN A 657 1.18 25.56 21.42
CA ASN A 657 2.25 26.54 21.32
C ASN A 657 2.24 27.21 19.93
N LEU A 658 1.83 28.46 19.87
CA LEU A 658 1.86 29.28 18.66
C LEU A 658 2.89 30.42 18.74
N GLY A 659 3.67 30.49 19.82
CA GLY A 659 4.70 31.50 20.01
C GLY A 659 4.17 32.90 20.36
N ASN A 660 2.99 33.00 20.91
CA ASN A 660 2.37 34.32 21.27
C ASN A 660 2.55 34.62 22.74
#